data_cb7f45b7e4e036c7b153e6f8369cfc82
#
_entry.id   cb7f45b7e4e036c7b153e6f8369cfc82
#
_cell.length_a   1.000
_cell.length_b   1.000
_cell.length_c   1.000
_cell.angle_alpha   90.00
_cell.angle_beta   90.00
_cell.angle_gamma   90.00
#
_symmetry.space_group_name_H-M   'P 1'
#
loop_
_entity.id
_entity.type
_entity.pdbx_description
1 polymer ?
#
loop_
_entity_poly.entity_id
_entity_poly.type
_entity_poly.pdbx_seq_one_letter_code
_entity_poly.pdbx_strand_id
1 'polypeptide(L)'
;MTVLLAAPDSFGLTLDLALAGLTVGSAAALSGIGLVVCHRATGVLNIAQGAQAMAVAYLLRDLVVVRHWPVWPTLACCLLVVAPALGVLLDVLVHRPLQRRGAGPAETMVAGLGVFVLLIGVAVLLWGPAPLAGAPSPFGGAPIRLPGGHTLRPDTVAQLAAILVLGLAVAATTRWTRLGLHLRAVVDDRRLAALTGVDADRVSALGWAFGTFTAGLVGVALAPYLLLDPYGLPLLVMETMAVAVAARLRSIPVAVATGLGLGIAQSELTRLRPSGQLLPLVQAVQSNLFVIALLAAALLAGPGITGGRAPDGGAPLTSRSHRPGGGRGGGRGGGGGGGRSAGAVCLVLLLLPFGFRGNDLRSALLVPALALVLLSVVVVTGYGGQTSLGQAGYAGLGALGTALLMSGRVPGLPALPAVPALLLAVLATAPLGLLTGRPAIRRRGLALALVTFAFGTALSRFVFQQPYATTGLTLDRPALLDGDRAFYLAELLLLGLGLLAVRALHRGRLGRALTAMRDHEAGAVAAGVDVPGLKLLAFVVGAALAALGGGLMGLAGRAFDAASFDPVRGLLWFAAVVVAGADSALGAVLAAALLIGLDAGTVTGVSAVAVGVLAAAIGRLPGGLAALPTARRDPPPDLPPGRLTPTGRRLRATLNRRP
;
A
#
# COMPACT_ATOMS: atom_id res chain seq x y z
N MET A 1 -33.90 -1.31 -24.51
CA MET A 1 -32.84 -1.96 -25.28
C MET A 1 -32.93 -1.46 -26.72
N THR A 2 -32.67 -0.15 -26.88
CA THR A 2 -32.66 0.51 -28.19
C THR A 2 -31.65 1.65 -28.10
N VAL A 3 -30.38 1.29 -28.05
CA VAL A 3 -29.26 2.22 -28.17
C VAL A 3 -28.19 1.50 -28.99
N LEU A 4 -27.75 2.14 -30.02
CA LEU A 4 -26.67 1.79 -30.93
C LEU A 4 -27.15 1.50 -32.35
N LEU A 5 -27.75 2.53 -32.98
CA LEU A 5 -27.54 2.71 -34.41
C LEU A 5 -26.81 4.04 -34.60
N ALA A 6 -25.53 3.91 -34.92
CA ALA A 6 -24.60 4.99 -35.13
C ALA A 6 -25.03 5.90 -36.30
N ALA A 7 -25.11 7.20 -36.02
CA ALA A 7 -25.15 8.21 -37.05
C ALA A 7 -23.80 8.21 -37.85
N PRO A 8 -23.80 8.64 -39.12
CA PRO A 8 -22.60 8.61 -39.98
C PRO A 8 -21.36 9.35 -39.42
N ASP A 9 -21.54 10.26 -38.47
CA ASP A 9 -20.47 10.98 -37.77
C ASP A 9 -19.80 10.16 -36.62
N SER A 10 -20.21 8.91 -36.42
CA SER A 10 -19.74 8.07 -35.32
C SER A 10 -18.28 7.66 -35.44
N PHE A 11 -17.75 7.50 -36.66
CA PHE A 11 -16.35 7.10 -36.87
C PHE A 11 -15.37 8.23 -36.51
N GLY A 12 -15.70 9.47 -36.90
CA GLY A 12 -14.91 10.65 -36.53
C GLY A 12 -14.82 10.82 -35.01
N LEU A 13 -15.96 10.74 -34.32
CA LEU A 13 -15.99 10.81 -32.85
C LEU A 13 -15.23 9.67 -32.18
N THR A 14 -15.31 8.44 -32.72
CA THR A 14 -14.54 7.30 -32.20
C THR A 14 -13.04 7.56 -32.32
N LEU A 15 -12.60 8.09 -33.45
CA LEU A 15 -11.20 8.40 -33.65
C LEU A 15 -10.71 9.50 -32.70
N ASP A 16 -11.49 10.57 -32.51
CA ASP A 16 -11.14 11.64 -31.57
C ASP A 16 -11.07 11.15 -30.12
N LEU A 17 -12.01 10.31 -29.69
CA LEU A 17 -11.99 9.70 -28.37
C LEU A 17 -10.83 8.72 -28.20
N ALA A 18 -10.53 7.91 -29.21
CA ALA A 18 -9.37 7.03 -29.19
C ALA A 18 -8.06 7.83 -29.09
N LEU A 19 -7.91 8.91 -29.84
CA LEU A 19 -6.76 9.81 -29.77
C LEU A 19 -6.64 10.49 -28.40
N ALA A 20 -7.74 10.92 -27.81
CA ALA A 20 -7.76 11.45 -26.44
C ALA A 20 -7.37 10.37 -25.41
N GLY A 21 -7.86 9.14 -25.58
CA GLY A 21 -7.54 8.00 -24.72
C GLY A 21 -6.07 7.59 -24.77
N LEU A 22 -5.39 7.83 -25.89
CA LEU A 22 -3.94 7.60 -26.01
C LEU A 22 -3.13 8.44 -25.03
N THR A 23 -3.59 9.62 -24.62
CA THR A 23 -2.88 10.48 -23.66
C THR A 23 -2.76 9.79 -22.29
N VAL A 24 -3.88 9.29 -21.77
CA VAL A 24 -3.91 8.57 -20.48
C VAL A 24 -3.24 7.20 -20.61
N GLY A 25 -3.57 6.49 -21.69
CA GLY A 25 -3.01 5.16 -21.95
C GLY A 25 -1.50 5.15 -22.14
N SER A 26 -0.93 6.19 -22.77
CA SER A 26 0.52 6.31 -22.95
C SER A 26 1.25 6.55 -21.62
N ALA A 27 0.70 7.36 -20.73
CA ALA A 27 1.26 7.56 -19.40
C ALA A 27 1.28 6.24 -18.58
N ALA A 28 0.17 5.49 -18.60
CA ALA A 28 0.09 4.18 -17.97
C ALA A 28 1.06 3.16 -18.59
N ALA A 29 1.22 3.16 -19.91
CA ALA A 29 2.15 2.30 -20.64
C ALA A 29 3.61 2.61 -20.29
N LEU A 30 4.00 3.90 -20.29
CA LEU A 30 5.34 4.36 -19.87
C LEU A 30 5.68 3.92 -18.46
N SER A 31 4.74 4.15 -17.55
CA SER A 31 4.86 3.74 -16.15
C SER A 31 4.99 2.23 -16.02
N GLY A 32 4.20 1.48 -16.81
CA GLY A 32 4.27 0.02 -16.89
C GLY A 32 5.62 -0.51 -17.39
N ILE A 33 6.23 0.12 -18.41
CA ILE A 33 7.59 -0.22 -18.87
C ILE A 33 8.59 -0.10 -17.71
N GLY A 34 8.58 1.05 -17.01
CA GLY A 34 9.47 1.30 -15.89
C GLY A 34 9.33 0.27 -14.78
N LEU A 35 8.08 -0.04 -14.40
CA LEU A 35 7.80 -1.01 -13.35
C LEU A 35 8.25 -2.43 -13.72
N VAL A 36 7.97 -2.86 -14.95
CA VAL A 36 8.39 -4.18 -15.46
C VAL A 36 9.91 -4.30 -15.51
N VAL A 37 10.62 -3.27 -15.98
CA VAL A 37 12.09 -3.26 -16.03
C VAL A 37 12.70 -3.25 -14.63
N CYS A 38 12.20 -2.39 -13.74
CA CYS A 38 12.65 -2.33 -12.34
C CYS A 38 12.43 -3.69 -11.65
N HIS A 39 11.25 -4.29 -11.79
CA HIS A 39 10.95 -5.59 -11.21
C HIS A 39 11.84 -6.71 -11.78
N ARG A 40 12.09 -6.70 -13.10
CA ARG A 40 13.00 -7.68 -13.74
C ARG A 40 14.46 -7.52 -13.29
N ALA A 41 14.88 -6.30 -12.97
CA ALA A 41 16.25 -6.06 -12.51
C ALA A 41 16.48 -6.39 -11.04
N THR A 42 15.42 -6.29 -10.20
CA THR A 42 15.55 -6.30 -8.74
C THR A 42 14.78 -7.43 -8.05
N GLY A 43 13.77 -7.98 -8.72
CA GLY A 43 12.78 -8.88 -8.10
C GLY A 43 11.80 -8.17 -7.17
N VAL A 44 11.93 -6.85 -6.99
CA VAL A 44 11.11 -6.04 -6.07
C VAL A 44 10.08 -5.22 -6.87
N LEU A 45 8.86 -5.17 -6.39
CA LEU A 45 7.83 -4.31 -6.96
C LEU A 45 7.97 -2.88 -6.40
N ASN A 46 8.15 -1.91 -7.29
CA ASN A 46 8.25 -0.50 -6.91
C ASN A 46 6.85 0.09 -6.66
N ILE A 47 6.33 -0.06 -5.43
CA ILE A 47 5.04 0.53 -5.03
C ILE A 47 5.15 2.06 -4.94
N ALA A 48 6.35 2.59 -4.72
CA ALA A 48 6.58 4.03 -4.61
C ALA A 48 6.60 4.77 -5.96
N GLN A 49 6.38 4.10 -7.08
CA GLN A 49 6.52 4.70 -8.42
C GLN A 49 5.62 5.93 -8.63
N GLY A 50 4.38 5.90 -8.15
CA GLY A 50 3.48 7.07 -8.21
C GLY A 50 3.97 8.25 -7.36
N ALA A 51 4.51 7.98 -6.16
CA ALA A 51 5.09 9.01 -5.31
C ALA A 51 6.41 9.57 -5.88
N GLN A 52 7.19 8.75 -6.58
CA GLN A 52 8.38 9.20 -7.33
C GLN A 52 7.99 10.12 -8.49
N ALA A 53 6.94 9.76 -9.24
CA ALA A 53 6.39 10.61 -10.31
C ALA A 53 5.94 11.97 -9.76
N MET A 54 5.20 11.97 -8.66
CA MET A 54 4.76 13.15 -7.93
C MET A 54 5.96 14.01 -7.50
N ALA A 55 6.97 13.43 -6.85
CA ALA A 55 8.13 14.18 -6.34
C ALA A 55 8.88 14.92 -7.46
N VAL A 56 9.05 14.27 -8.63
CA VAL A 56 9.71 14.90 -9.79
C VAL A 56 8.83 16.01 -10.39
N ALA A 57 7.51 15.81 -10.46
CA ALA A 57 6.57 16.81 -10.97
C ALA A 57 6.51 18.06 -10.08
N TYR A 58 6.46 17.88 -8.75
CA TYR A 58 6.52 18.98 -7.78
C TYR A 58 7.82 19.75 -7.88
N LEU A 59 8.96 19.04 -7.97
CA LEU A 59 10.27 19.67 -8.09
C LEU A 59 10.39 20.48 -9.39
N LEU A 60 9.93 19.93 -10.53
CA LEU A 60 9.92 20.66 -11.79
C LEU A 60 9.09 21.94 -11.69
N ARG A 61 7.88 21.86 -11.12
CA ARG A 61 7.03 23.02 -10.91
C ARG A 61 7.70 24.06 -10.02
N ASP A 62 8.30 23.65 -8.90
CA ASP A 62 8.99 24.58 -7.99
C ASP A 62 10.12 25.33 -8.69
N LEU A 63 10.98 24.60 -9.41
CA LEU A 63 12.11 25.21 -10.10
C LEU A 63 11.68 26.14 -11.24
N VAL A 64 10.66 25.77 -12.02
CA VAL A 64 10.24 26.57 -13.19
C VAL A 64 9.29 27.70 -12.80
N VAL A 65 8.27 27.42 -11.96
CA VAL A 65 7.21 28.41 -11.67
C VAL A 65 7.59 29.31 -10.51
N VAL A 66 8.20 28.77 -9.44
CA VAL A 66 8.54 29.55 -8.24
C VAL A 66 9.91 30.21 -8.37
N ARG A 67 10.90 29.47 -8.88
CA ARG A 67 12.29 29.96 -9.01
C ARG A 67 12.63 30.50 -10.38
N HIS A 68 11.69 30.47 -11.32
CA HIS A 68 11.82 31.01 -12.67
C HIS A 68 13.01 30.46 -13.49
N TRP A 69 13.36 29.19 -13.27
CA TRP A 69 14.38 28.52 -14.09
C TRP A 69 13.87 28.23 -15.50
N PRO A 70 14.73 28.20 -16.52
CA PRO A 70 14.33 27.88 -17.88
C PRO A 70 13.81 26.44 -17.96
N VAL A 71 12.68 26.22 -18.69
CA VAL A 71 11.93 24.95 -18.70
C VAL A 71 12.79 23.78 -19.18
N TRP A 72 13.46 23.91 -20.32
CA TRP A 72 14.17 22.80 -20.95
C TRP A 72 15.40 22.30 -20.18
N PRO A 73 16.32 23.15 -19.71
CA PRO A 73 17.42 22.71 -18.85
C PRO A 73 16.94 22.09 -17.54
N THR A 74 15.89 22.68 -16.94
CA THR A 74 15.31 22.15 -15.70
C THR A 74 14.67 20.79 -15.92
N LEU A 75 13.94 20.61 -17.02
CA LEU A 75 13.38 19.32 -17.41
C LEU A 75 14.48 18.27 -17.59
N ALA A 76 15.54 18.60 -18.35
CA ALA A 76 16.66 17.70 -18.55
C ALA A 76 17.33 17.33 -17.21
N CYS A 77 17.56 18.30 -16.34
CA CYS A 77 18.11 18.06 -15.00
C CYS A 77 17.22 17.15 -14.16
N CYS A 78 15.91 17.43 -14.09
CA CYS A 78 14.97 16.64 -13.30
C CYS A 78 14.86 15.20 -13.81
N LEU A 79 14.84 14.99 -15.13
CA LEU A 79 14.68 13.65 -15.71
C LEU A 79 15.98 12.86 -15.79
N LEU A 80 17.09 13.48 -16.21
CA LEU A 80 18.35 12.75 -16.49
C LEU A 80 19.26 12.67 -15.26
N VAL A 81 19.10 13.57 -14.28
CA VAL A 81 19.96 13.60 -13.09
C VAL A 81 19.16 13.28 -11.84
N VAL A 82 18.14 14.08 -11.52
CA VAL A 82 17.43 13.97 -10.22
C VAL A 82 16.63 12.66 -10.12
N ALA A 83 15.85 12.31 -11.14
CA ALA A 83 15.04 11.10 -11.10
C ALA A 83 15.90 9.83 -11.02
N PRO A 84 16.93 9.60 -11.87
CA PRO A 84 17.81 8.44 -11.72
C PRO A 84 18.59 8.45 -10.40
N ALA A 85 19.07 9.60 -9.94
CA ALA A 85 19.78 9.73 -8.67
C ALA A 85 18.89 9.34 -7.49
N LEU A 86 17.63 9.77 -7.48
CA LEU A 86 16.63 9.34 -6.48
C LEU A 86 16.47 7.82 -6.51
N GLY A 87 16.36 7.20 -7.68
CA GLY A 87 16.26 5.75 -7.81
C GLY A 87 17.48 5.01 -7.24
N VAL A 88 18.70 5.47 -7.58
CA VAL A 88 19.93 4.90 -7.02
C VAL A 88 20.01 5.09 -5.52
N LEU A 89 19.63 6.27 -5.02
CA LEU A 89 19.62 6.58 -3.57
C LEU A 89 18.70 5.62 -2.82
N LEU A 90 17.50 5.37 -3.34
CA LEU A 90 16.53 4.44 -2.76
C LEU A 90 17.04 2.99 -2.78
N ASP A 91 17.70 2.58 -3.87
CA ASP A 91 18.34 1.27 -3.92
C ASP A 91 19.42 1.13 -2.83
N VAL A 92 20.35 2.09 -2.76
CA VAL A 92 21.49 2.04 -1.84
C VAL A 92 21.08 2.12 -0.38
N LEU A 93 20.14 3.01 -0.04
CA LEU A 93 19.75 3.26 1.35
C LEU A 93 18.72 2.26 1.89
N VAL A 94 17.81 1.79 1.03
CA VAL A 94 16.66 0.99 1.47
C VAL A 94 16.75 -0.46 0.97
N HIS A 95 16.80 -0.66 -0.35
CA HIS A 95 16.61 -2.00 -0.91
C HIS A 95 17.86 -2.87 -0.83
N ARG A 96 19.04 -2.33 -1.11
CA ARG A 96 20.30 -3.07 -1.04
C ARG A 96 20.60 -3.63 0.35
N PRO A 97 20.47 -2.88 1.46
CA PRO A 97 20.64 -3.41 2.81
C PRO A 97 19.66 -4.54 3.15
N LEU A 98 18.41 -4.44 2.70
CA LEU A 98 17.41 -5.49 2.90
C LEU A 98 17.78 -6.77 2.16
N GLN A 99 18.12 -6.65 0.87
CA GLN A 99 18.51 -7.79 0.05
C GLN A 99 19.76 -8.51 0.57
N ARG A 100 20.77 -7.77 1.04
CA ARG A 100 21.99 -8.34 1.64
C ARG A 100 21.72 -9.13 2.92
N ARG A 101 20.65 -8.80 3.64
CA ARG A 101 20.20 -9.51 4.85
C ARG A 101 19.26 -10.68 4.55
N GLY A 102 18.91 -10.90 3.28
CA GLY A 102 17.97 -11.93 2.89
C GLY A 102 16.53 -11.62 3.28
N ALA A 103 16.16 -10.32 3.32
CA ALA A 103 14.81 -9.89 3.62
C ALA A 103 13.78 -10.55 2.70
N GLY A 104 12.67 -10.99 3.29
CA GLY A 104 11.59 -11.63 2.54
C GLY A 104 10.79 -10.63 1.67
N PRO A 105 9.95 -11.12 0.74
CA PRO A 105 9.12 -10.27 -0.12
C PRO A 105 8.22 -9.32 0.67
N ALA A 106 7.74 -9.73 1.84
CA ALA A 106 6.89 -8.91 2.69
C ALA A 106 7.65 -7.73 3.32
N GLU A 107 8.89 -7.93 3.77
CA GLU A 107 9.74 -6.87 4.31
C GLU A 107 10.13 -5.85 3.24
N THR A 108 10.44 -6.31 2.03
CA THR A 108 10.75 -5.43 0.89
C THR A 108 9.54 -4.62 0.46
N MET A 109 8.34 -5.19 0.53
CA MET A 109 7.09 -4.48 0.26
C MET A 109 6.84 -3.38 1.29
N VAL A 110 7.02 -3.67 2.59
CA VAL A 110 6.88 -2.68 3.67
C VAL A 110 7.87 -1.54 3.51
N ALA A 111 9.12 -1.84 3.17
CA ALA A 111 10.12 -0.82 2.90
C ALA A 111 9.75 0.06 1.69
N GLY A 112 9.21 -0.54 0.63
CA GLY A 112 8.67 0.19 -0.53
C GLY A 112 7.49 1.10 -0.17
N LEU A 113 6.58 0.62 0.70
CA LEU A 113 5.51 1.45 1.26
C LEU A 113 6.06 2.57 2.15
N GLY A 114 7.12 2.29 2.92
CA GLY A 114 7.81 3.32 3.71
C GLY A 114 8.35 4.43 2.83
N VAL A 115 8.98 4.11 1.71
CA VAL A 115 9.45 5.09 0.71
C VAL A 115 8.27 5.86 0.10
N PHE A 116 7.18 5.19 -0.22
CA PHE A 116 5.97 5.82 -0.75
C PHE A 116 5.43 6.89 0.23
N VAL A 117 5.25 6.51 1.48
CA VAL A 117 4.76 7.39 2.54
C VAL A 117 5.76 8.52 2.84
N LEU A 118 7.07 8.22 2.83
CA LEU A 118 8.13 9.21 3.02
C LEU A 118 8.07 10.31 1.96
N LEU A 119 7.95 9.95 0.69
CA LEU A 119 7.89 10.92 -0.40
C LEU A 119 6.64 11.81 -0.32
N ILE A 120 5.49 11.24 0.06
CA ILE A 120 4.27 12.02 0.31
C ILE A 120 4.48 12.99 1.48
N GLY A 121 5.00 12.51 2.61
CA GLY A 121 5.27 13.34 3.77
C GLY A 121 6.23 14.49 3.46
N VAL A 122 7.31 14.21 2.73
CA VAL A 122 8.25 15.24 2.27
C VAL A 122 7.57 16.26 1.35
N ALA A 123 6.71 15.80 0.43
CA ALA A 123 5.96 16.69 -0.45
C ALA A 123 5.03 17.62 0.36
N VAL A 124 4.29 17.08 1.33
CA VAL A 124 3.42 17.87 2.21
C VAL A 124 4.20 18.87 3.05
N LEU A 125 5.38 18.50 3.55
CA LEU A 125 6.23 19.39 4.33
C LEU A 125 6.82 20.54 3.49
N LEU A 126 7.22 20.28 2.25
CA LEU A 126 7.90 21.27 1.40
C LEU A 126 6.90 22.17 0.69
N TRP A 127 5.79 21.66 0.22
CA TRP A 127 4.83 22.38 -0.63
C TRP A 127 3.43 22.50 -0.03
N GLY A 128 3.19 21.92 1.13
CA GLY A 128 1.89 21.95 1.82
C GLY A 128 0.93 20.85 1.34
N PRO A 129 -0.21 20.67 2.05
CA PRO A 129 -1.19 19.64 1.74
C PRO A 129 -2.19 20.06 0.65
N ALA A 130 -2.24 21.34 0.29
CA ALA A 130 -3.19 21.86 -0.70
C ALA A 130 -2.77 21.50 -2.13
N PRO A 131 -3.72 21.15 -3.03
CA PRO A 131 -3.43 20.92 -4.43
C PRO A 131 -2.86 22.18 -5.10
N LEU A 132 -1.79 22.02 -5.88
CA LEU A 132 -1.12 23.11 -6.60
C LEU A 132 -1.46 23.03 -8.10
N ALA A 133 -1.89 24.15 -8.66
CA ALA A 133 -2.10 24.30 -10.09
C ALA A 133 -0.88 24.89 -10.81
N GLY A 134 -0.92 24.93 -12.15
CA GLY A 134 0.04 25.66 -12.97
C GLY A 134 1.38 24.94 -13.16
N ALA A 135 1.39 23.63 -13.26
CA ALA A 135 2.59 22.92 -13.69
C ALA A 135 2.98 23.28 -15.12
N PRO A 136 4.27 23.43 -15.44
CA PRO A 136 4.72 23.76 -16.80
C PRO A 136 4.41 22.59 -17.76
N SER A 137 3.99 22.93 -18.99
CA SER A 137 3.79 21.98 -20.08
C SER A 137 4.99 22.08 -21.06
N PRO A 138 6.05 21.27 -20.89
CA PRO A 138 7.23 21.36 -21.73
C PRO A 138 6.94 21.06 -23.21
N PHE A 139 5.98 20.18 -23.47
CA PHE A 139 5.57 19.78 -24.81
C PHE A 139 4.30 20.49 -25.27
N GLY A 140 3.84 21.49 -24.52
CA GLY A 140 2.66 22.27 -24.85
C GLY A 140 2.85 23.03 -26.15
N GLY A 141 1.81 23.00 -27.00
CA GLY A 141 1.81 23.68 -28.29
C GLY A 141 0.45 23.58 -28.95
N ALA A 142 0.32 24.16 -30.13
CA ALA A 142 -0.90 24.02 -30.91
C ALA A 142 -1.17 22.55 -31.24
N PRO A 143 -2.43 22.08 -31.16
CA PRO A 143 -2.77 20.70 -31.52
C PRO A 143 -2.35 20.38 -32.96
N ILE A 144 -1.77 19.22 -33.16
CA ILE A 144 -1.38 18.73 -34.48
C ILE A 144 -2.66 18.32 -35.22
N ARG A 145 -2.94 18.98 -36.34
CA ARG A 145 -4.10 18.65 -37.17
C ARG A 145 -3.78 17.45 -38.06
N LEU A 146 -4.58 16.41 -37.93
CA LEU A 146 -4.53 15.21 -38.76
C LEU A 146 -5.49 15.36 -39.96
N PRO A 147 -5.29 14.62 -41.05
CA PRO A 147 -6.26 14.53 -42.13
C PRO A 147 -7.64 14.13 -41.59
N GLY A 148 -8.69 14.79 -42.07
CA GLY A 148 -10.06 14.57 -41.57
C GLY A 148 -10.52 15.52 -40.46
N GLY A 149 -9.72 16.54 -40.07
CA GLY A 149 -10.07 17.53 -39.05
C GLY A 149 -9.80 17.09 -37.61
N HIS A 150 -9.27 15.89 -37.40
CA HIS A 150 -8.90 15.37 -36.10
C HIS A 150 -7.70 16.09 -35.51
N THR A 151 -7.64 16.14 -34.18
CA THR A 151 -6.55 16.83 -33.47
C THR A 151 -5.83 15.88 -32.51
N LEU A 152 -4.51 15.92 -32.54
CA LEU A 152 -3.65 15.18 -31.62
C LEU A 152 -2.81 16.16 -30.80
N ARG A 153 -2.74 15.95 -29.50
CA ARG A 153 -1.96 16.81 -28.60
C ARG A 153 -0.46 16.52 -28.75
N PRO A 154 0.39 17.55 -28.78
CA PRO A 154 1.86 17.35 -28.87
C PRO A 154 2.42 16.48 -27.74
N ASP A 155 1.87 16.62 -26.53
CA ASP A 155 2.27 15.80 -25.36
C ASP A 155 2.02 14.31 -25.58
N THR A 156 0.88 13.95 -26.22
CA THR A 156 0.59 12.55 -26.55
C THR A 156 1.59 11.99 -27.54
N VAL A 157 1.98 12.79 -28.55
CA VAL A 157 3.00 12.40 -29.52
C VAL A 157 4.35 12.18 -28.83
N ALA A 158 4.73 13.10 -27.93
CA ALA A 158 5.97 12.97 -27.16
C ALA A 158 5.96 11.71 -26.27
N GLN A 159 4.83 11.39 -25.62
CA GLN A 159 4.68 10.18 -24.82
C GLN A 159 4.76 8.90 -25.66
N LEU A 160 4.07 8.86 -26.82
CA LEU A 160 4.14 7.72 -27.74
C LEU A 160 5.54 7.52 -28.31
N ALA A 161 6.23 8.62 -28.68
CA ALA A 161 7.63 8.56 -29.09
C ALA A 161 8.53 8.04 -27.95
N ALA A 162 8.30 8.47 -26.71
CA ALA A 162 9.02 7.97 -25.56
C ALA A 162 8.79 6.46 -25.32
N ILE A 163 7.54 5.97 -25.47
CA ILE A 163 7.22 4.53 -25.37
C ILE A 163 8.02 3.75 -26.42
N LEU A 164 8.02 4.22 -27.66
CA LEU A 164 8.73 3.56 -28.75
C LEU A 164 10.23 3.55 -28.49
N VAL A 165 10.81 4.71 -28.18
CA VAL A 165 12.26 4.84 -27.92
C VAL A 165 12.68 3.99 -26.73
N LEU A 166 11.97 4.08 -25.60
CA LEU A 166 12.30 3.30 -24.40
C LEU A 166 12.05 1.82 -24.60
N GLY A 167 10.96 1.45 -25.25
CA GLY A 167 10.66 0.05 -25.57
C GLY A 167 11.74 -0.58 -26.47
N LEU A 168 12.17 0.14 -27.51
CA LEU A 168 13.26 -0.28 -28.39
C LEU A 168 14.61 -0.31 -27.66
N ALA A 169 14.91 0.70 -26.84
CA ALA A 169 16.15 0.76 -26.05
C ALA A 169 16.24 -0.41 -25.07
N VAL A 170 15.16 -0.73 -24.37
CA VAL A 170 15.11 -1.89 -23.45
C VAL A 170 15.21 -3.20 -24.24
N ALA A 171 14.53 -3.34 -25.37
CA ALA A 171 14.62 -4.52 -26.22
C ALA A 171 16.05 -4.70 -26.78
N ALA A 172 16.66 -3.63 -27.24
CA ALA A 172 18.05 -3.63 -27.73
C ALA A 172 19.03 -3.99 -26.61
N THR A 173 18.90 -3.35 -25.45
CA THR A 173 19.75 -3.62 -24.27
C THR A 173 19.63 -5.07 -23.82
N THR A 174 18.40 -5.59 -23.70
CA THR A 174 18.18 -6.97 -23.23
C THR A 174 18.61 -8.03 -24.25
N ARG A 175 18.59 -7.73 -25.56
CA ARG A 175 18.89 -8.70 -26.61
C ARG A 175 20.36 -8.68 -27.03
N TRP A 176 21.00 -7.50 -27.08
CA TRP A 176 22.31 -7.32 -27.75
C TRP A 176 23.42 -6.88 -26.80
N THR A 177 23.17 -6.57 -25.54
CA THR A 177 24.21 -6.09 -24.64
C THR A 177 24.55 -7.07 -23.51
N ARG A 178 25.77 -6.92 -22.95
CA ARG A 178 26.19 -7.65 -21.74
C ARG A 178 25.30 -7.34 -20.53
N LEU A 179 24.76 -6.11 -20.47
CA LEU A 179 23.83 -5.72 -19.41
C LEU A 179 22.55 -6.58 -19.46
N GLY A 180 22.02 -6.87 -20.65
CA GLY A 180 20.88 -7.77 -20.81
C GLY A 180 21.15 -9.20 -20.37
N LEU A 181 22.37 -9.70 -20.58
CA LEU A 181 22.80 -11.00 -20.07
C LEU A 181 22.86 -11.00 -18.53
N HIS A 182 23.46 -9.97 -17.93
CA HIS A 182 23.53 -9.80 -16.48
C HIS A 182 22.14 -9.68 -15.85
N LEU A 183 21.23 -8.92 -16.47
CA LEU A 183 19.83 -8.81 -16.04
C LEU A 183 19.13 -10.17 -15.97
N ARG A 184 19.31 -11.01 -17.01
CA ARG A 184 18.73 -12.37 -17.03
C ARG A 184 19.31 -13.25 -15.93
N ALA A 185 20.64 -13.25 -15.78
CA ALA A 185 21.33 -14.03 -14.75
C ALA A 185 20.87 -13.65 -13.32
N VAL A 186 20.74 -12.34 -13.04
CA VAL A 186 20.31 -11.83 -11.72
C VAL A 186 18.84 -12.16 -11.44
N VAL A 187 17.99 -12.18 -12.49
CA VAL A 187 16.56 -12.55 -12.36
C VAL A 187 16.39 -14.03 -12.05
N ASP A 188 17.20 -14.90 -12.65
CA ASP A 188 17.12 -16.34 -12.44
C ASP A 188 17.64 -16.73 -11.06
N ASP A 189 18.84 -16.33 -10.71
CA ASP A 189 19.40 -16.51 -9.36
C ASP A 189 20.49 -15.46 -9.07
N ARG A 190 20.15 -14.50 -8.18
CA ARG A 190 21.07 -13.43 -7.78
C ARG A 190 22.34 -13.95 -7.10
N ARG A 191 22.24 -15.02 -6.31
CA ARG A 191 23.40 -15.60 -5.59
C ARG A 191 24.35 -16.28 -6.57
N LEU A 192 23.82 -17.08 -7.48
CA LEU A 192 24.62 -17.76 -8.49
C LEU A 192 25.23 -16.73 -9.46
N ALA A 193 24.49 -15.70 -9.87
CA ALA A 193 25.00 -14.62 -10.70
C ALA A 193 26.17 -13.88 -10.03
N ALA A 194 26.09 -13.61 -8.72
CA ALA A 194 27.19 -12.98 -7.98
C ALA A 194 28.45 -13.88 -7.91
N LEU A 195 28.28 -15.20 -7.80
CA LEU A 195 29.41 -16.16 -7.80
C LEU A 195 30.09 -16.23 -9.17
N THR A 196 29.41 -15.92 -10.26
CA THR A 196 29.99 -15.83 -11.62
C THR A 196 30.62 -14.48 -11.93
N GLY A 197 30.72 -13.58 -10.95
CA GLY A 197 31.34 -12.26 -11.09
C GLY A 197 30.39 -11.15 -11.61
N VAL A 198 29.10 -11.41 -11.71
CA VAL A 198 28.10 -10.39 -12.07
C VAL A 198 27.84 -9.48 -10.86
N ASP A 199 28.04 -8.16 -11.05
CA ASP A 199 27.71 -7.16 -10.04
C ASP A 199 26.19 -6.94 -9.98
N ALA A 200 25.53 -7.76 -9.17
CA ALA A 200 24.09 -7.71 -8.99
C ALA A 200 23.60 -6.39 -8.35
N ASP A 201 24.46 -5.69 -7.60
CA ASP A 201 24.15 -4.40 -6.99
C ASP A 201 24.09 -3.29 -8.03
N ARG A 202 24.98 -3.30 -9.04
CA ARG A 202 24.92 -2.37 -10.17
C ARG A 202 23.69 -2.59 -11.05
N VAL A 203 23.35 -3.84 -11.29
CA VAL A 203 22.12 -4.21 -12.04
C VAL A 203 20.88 -3.70 -11.32
N SER A 204 20.82 -3.86 -9.99
CA SER A 204 19.73 -3.33 -9.16
C SER A 204 19.65 -1.80 -9.26
N ALA A 205 20.76 -1.10 -9.04
CA ALA A 205 20.80 0.36 -9.10
C ALA A 205 20.35 0.92 -10.45
N LEU A 206 20.76 0.29 -11.56
CA LEU A 206 20.30 0.68 -12.90
C LEU A 206 18.79 0.42 -13.09
N GLY A 207 18.27 -0.67 -12.56
CA GLY A 207 16.83 -0.96 -12.57
C GLY A 207 16.00 0.10 -11.82
N TRP A 208 16.47 0.51 -10.64
CA TRP A 208 15.84 1.58 -9.86
C TRP A 208 15.95 2.94 -10.54
N ALA A 209 17.14 3.28 -11.08
CA ALA A 209 17.37 4.52 -11.81
C ALA A 209 16.43 4.65 -13.03
N PHE A 210 16.31 3.58 -13.82
CA PHE A 210 15.40 3.53 -14.96
C PHE A 210 13.93 3.61 -14.54
N GLY A 211 13.53 2.88 -13.48
CA GLY A 211 12.16 2.92 -12.95
C GLY A 211 11.77 4.32 -12.47
N THR A 212 12.66 5.01 -11.76
CA THR A 212 12.40 6.38 -11.29
C THR A 212 12.46 7.41 -12.42
N PHE A 213 13.33 7.21 -13.43
CA PHE A 213 13.34 8.02 -14.63
C PHE A 213 11.99 7.96 -15.37
N THR A 214 11.46 6.76 -15.60
CA THR A 214 10.16 6.60 -16.27
C THR A 214 9.01 7.13 -15.42
N ALA A 215 9.07 6.98 -14.08
CA ALA A 215 8.12 7.60 -13.17
C ALA A 215 8.14 9.12 -13.27
N GLY A 216 9.34 9.73 -13.26
CA GLY A 216 9.52 11.16 -13.45
C GLY A 216 8.98 11.67 -14.78
N LEU A 217 9.23 10.93 -15.87
CA LEU A 217 8.72 11.27 -17.19
C LEU A 217 7.18 11.29 -17.22
N VAL A 218 6.53 10.30 -16.59
CA VAL A 218 5.06 10.26 -16.45
C VAL A 218 4.56 11.41 -15.59
N GLY A 219 5.21 11.68 -14.45
CA GLY A 219 4.85 12.79 -13.56
C GLY A 219 4.87 14.13 -14.28
N VAL A 220 5.93 14.39 -15.04
CA VAL A 220 6.09 15.61 -15.85
C VAL A 220 5.04 15.69 -16.96
N ALA A 221 4.77 14.58 -17.63
CA ALA A 221 3.83 14.54 -18.75
C ALA A 221 2.38 14.75 -18.32
N LEU A 222 1.99 14.30 -17.13
CA LEU A 222 0.63 14.43 -16.60
C LEU A 222 0.42 15.70 -15.75
N ALA A 223 1.48 16.24 -15.15
CA ALA A 223 1.39 17.40 -14.26
C ALA A 223 0.62 18.62 -14.82
N PRO A 224 0.71 18.97 -16.11
CA PRO A 224 -0.04 20.10 -16.67
C PRO A 224 -1.56 19.89 -16.71
N TYR A 225 -2.01 18.64 -16.67
CA TYR A 225 -3.43 18.25 -16.80
C TYR A 225 -4.10 17.90 -15.49
N LEU A 226 -3.30 17.68 -14.46
CA LEU A 226 -3.75 17.31 -13.13
C LEU A 226 -3.37 18.40 -12.13
N LEU A 227 -4.20 18.60 -11.14
CA LEU A 227 -3.76 19.32 -9.95
C LEU A 227 -2.68 18.48 -9.26
N LEU A 228 -1.55 19.11 -8.94
CA LEU A 228 -0.50 18.46 -8.16
C LEU A 228 -1.01 18.30 -6.73
N ASP A 229 -1.59 17.15 -6.42
CA ASP A 229 -2.10 16.79 -5.11
C ASP A 229 -1.18 15.71 -4.50
N PRO A 230 -0.67 15.93 -3.27
CA PRO A 230 0.20 14.96 -2.60
C PRO A 230 -0.43 13.58 -2.39
N TYR A 231 -1.75 13.49 -2.39
CA TYR A 231 -2.48 12.23 -2.20
C TYR A 231 -3.02 11.66 -3.52
N GLY A 232 -3.48 12.49 -4.43
CA GLY A 232 -4.08 12.09 -5.71
C GLY A 232 -3.08 11.57 -6.73
N LEU A 233 -1.97 12.29 -6.95
CA LEU A 233 -0.94 11.88 -7.91
C LEU A 233 -0.30 10.51 -7.59
N PRO A 234 0.02 10.18 -6.33
CA PRO A 234 0.53 8.84 -6.01
C PRO A 234 -0.41 7.70 -6.37
N LEU A 235 -1.72 7.95 -6.51
CA LEU A 235 -2.69 6.96 -6.96
C LEU A 235 -2.50 6.52 -8.42
N LEU A 236 -1.70 7.23 -9.23
CA LEU A 236 -1.22 6.74 -10.53
C LEU A 236 -0.53 5.37 -10.42
N VAL A 237 -0.06 5.01 -9.23
CA VAL A 237 0.43 3.65 -8.97
C VAL A 237 -0.62 2.58 -9.29
N MET A 238 -1.91 2.89 -9.18
CA MET A 238 -3.00 1.97 -9.52
C MET A 238 -3.02 1.62 -11.00
N GLU A 239 -2.91 2.65 -11.87
CA GLU A 239 -2.85 2.47 -13.32
C GLU A 239 -1.63 1.64 -13.70
N THR A 240 -0.48 1.99 -13.12
CA THR A 240 0.77 1.27 -13.30
C THR A 240 0.67 -0.19 -12.87
N MET A 241 0.07 -0.44 -11.72
CA MET A 241 -0.12 -1.79 -11.19
C MET A 241 -1.10 -2.61 -12.05
N ALA A 242 -2.18 -2.00 -12.56
CA ALA A 242 -3.11 -2.66 -13.45
C ALA A 242 -2.40 -3.16 -14.71
N VAL A 243 -1.62 -2.29 -15.35
CA VAL A 243 -0.84 -2.59 -16.55
C VAL A 243 0.23 -3.65 -16.28
N ALA A 244 0.97 -3.50 -15.18
CA ALA A 244 2.07 -4.41 -14.82
C ALA A 244 1.56 -5.81 -14.44
N VAL A 245 0.45 -5.91 -13.70
CA VAL A 245 -0.16 -7.18 -13.32
C VAL A 245 -0.75 -7.89 -14.55
N ALA A 246 -1.42 -7.16 -15.44
CA ALA A 246 -1.91 -7.70 -16.71
C ALA A 246 -0.76 -8.23 -17.58
N ALA A 247 0.39 -7.56 -17.59
CA ALA A 247 1.62 -8.00 -18.24
C ALA A 247 2.38 -9.10 -17.47
N ARG A 248 1.83 -9.58 -16.34
CA ARG A 248 2.47 -10.55 -15.42
C ARG A 248 3.88 -10.14 -14.99
N LEU A 249 4.20 -8.82 -14.97
CA LEU A 249 5.51 -8.27 -14.67
C LEU A 249 6.65 -8.80 -15.57
N ARG A 250 6.32 -9.36 -16.74
CA ARG A 250 7.28 -10.04 -17.63
C ARG A 250 7.33 -9.51 -19.04
N SER A 251 6.24 -9.02 -19.59
CA SER A 251 6.13 -8.66 -21.00
C SER A 251 5.91 -7.18 -21.20
N ILE A 252 6.93 -6.47 -21.73
CA ILE A 252 6.83 -5.04 -22.07
C ILE A 252 5.79 -4.80 -23.17
N PRO A 253 5.74 -5.57 -24.28
CA PRO A 253 4.71 -5.36 -25.31
C PRO A 253 3.29 -5.51 -24.75
N VAL A 254 3.05 -6.48 -23.86
CA VAL A 254 1.74 -6.65 -23.21
C VAL A 254 1.44 -5.47 -22.28
N ALA A 255 2.43 -4.96 -21.55
CA ALA A 255 2.25 -3.76 -20.71
C ALA A 255 1.84 -2.55 -21.58
N VAL A 256 2.54 -2.31 -22.68
CA VAL A 256 2.20 -1.21 -23.59
C VAL A 256 0.80 -1.39 -24.18
N ALA A 257 0.49 -2.57 -24.72
CA ALA A 257 -0.82 -2.83 -25.31
C ALA A 257 -1.96 -2.69 -24.28
N THR A 258 -1.76 -3.17 -23.04
CA THR A 258 -2.74 -3.04 -21.96
C THR A 258 -2.92 -1.58 -21.55
N GLY A 259 -1.84 -0.81 -21.39
CA GLY A 259 -1.90 0.60 -21.02
C GLY A 259 -2.65 1.42 -22.06
N LEU A 260 -2.25 1.31 -23.33
CA LEU A 260 -2.91 2.02 -24.44
C LEU A 260 -4.36 1.57 -24.61
N GLY A 261 -4.63 0.25 -24.56
CA GLY A 261 -5.98 -0.31 -24.70
C GLY A 261 -6.93 0.15 -23.59
N LEU A 262 -6.47 0.17 -22.34
CA LEU A 262 -7.28 0.68 -21.22
C LEU A 262 -7.55 2.18 -21.33
N GLY A 263 -6.57 2.98 -21.75
CA GLY A 263 -6.76 4.41 -21.96
C GLY A 263 -7.78 4.70 -23.06
N ILE A 264 -7.68 4.01 -24.20
CA ILE A 264 -8.67 4.12 -25.29
C ILE A 264 -10.05 3.68 -24.80
N ALA A 265 -10.15 2.52 -24.14
CA ALA A 265 -11.42 2.01 -23.62
C ALA A 265 -12.05 2.98 -22.61
N GLN A 266 -11.23 3.60 -21.74
CA GLN A 266 -11.69 4.60 -20.78
C GLN A 266 -12.29 5.83 -21.49
N SER A 267 -11.64 6.31 -22.53
CA SER A 267 -12.12 7.44 -23.32
C SER A 267 -13.39 7.09 -24.12
N GLU A 268 -13.45 5.92 -24.75
CA GLU A 268 -14.63 5.46 -25.47
C GLU A 268 -15.86 5.28 -24.57
N LEU A 269 -15.65 4.85 -23.31
CA LEU A 269 -16.73 4.73 -22.33
C LEU A 269 -17.42 6.07 -22.03
N THR A 270 -16.79 7.23 -22.30
CA THR A 270 -17.41 8.56 -22.09
C THR A 270 -18.61 8.82 -23.00
N ARG A 271 -18.78 8.00 -24.05
CA ARG A 271 -19.99 8.02 -24.89
C ARG A 271 -21.24 7.55 -24.15
N LEU A 272 -21.07 6.66 -23.18
CA LEU A 272 -22.19 6.11 -22.43
C LEU A 272 -22.69 7.18 -21.44
N ARG A 273 -23.79 7.82 -21.76
CA ARG A 273 -24.45 8.81 -20.90
C ARG A 273 -25.88 8.34 -20.59
N PRO A 274 -26.03 7.34 -19.71
CA PRO A 274 -27.35 6.93 -19.29
C PRO A 274 -28.06 8.09 -18.55
N SER A 275 -29.34 8.22 -18.72
CA SER A 275 -30.17 9.16 -17.96
C SER A 275 -30.54 8.56 -16.59
N GLY A 276 -30.71 9.41 -15.59
CA GLY A 276 -31.21 9.01 -14.28
C GLY A 276 -30.15 8.50 -13.30
N GLN A 277 -30.56 7.59 -12.42
CA GLN A 277 -29.77 7.14 -11.25
C GLN A 277 -28.49 6.37 -11.61
N LEU A 278 -28.36 5.86 -12.82
CA LEU A 278 -27.18 5.12 -13.28
C LEU A 278 -26.03 6.03 -13.73
N LEU A 279 -26.30 7.32 -13.97
CA LEU A 279 -25.29 8.27 -14.46
C LEU A 279 -24.04 8.36 -13.53
N PRO A 280 -24.18 8.52 -12.20
CA PRO A 280 -23.00 8.61 -11.32
C PRO A 280 -22.16 7.34 -11.32
N LEU A 281 -22.80 6.16 -11.38
CA LEU A 281 -22.10 4.88 -11.42
C LEU A 281 -21.31 4.71 -12.73
N VAL A 282 -21.93 5.05 -13.87
CA VAL A 282 -21.26 4.96 -15.17
C VAL A 282 -20.11 5.96 -15.25
N GLN A 283 -20.26 7.17 -14.74
CA GLN A 283 -19.18 8.15 -14.65
C GLN A 283 -18.04 7.64 -13.76
N ALA A 284 -18.36 7.00 -12.63
CA ALA A 284 -17.36 6.39 -11.78
C ALA A 284 -16.59 5.27 -12.50
N VAL A 285 -17.27 4.42 -13.28
CA VAL A 285 -16.63 3.38 -14.11
C VAL A 285 -15.73 4.00 -15.18
N GLN A 286 -16.21 5.03 -15.88
CA GLN A 286 -15.44 5.75 -16.89
C GLN A 286 -14.14 6.33 -16.31
N SER A 287 -14.25 7.01 -15.16
CA SER A 287 -13.09 7.66 -14.52
C SER A 287 -12.11 6.69 -13.87
N ASN A 288 -12.53 5.46 -13.54
CA ASN A 288 -11.72 4.52 -12.73
C ASN A 288 -11.58 3.14 -13.39
N LEU A 289 -11.56 3.07 -14.73
CA LEU A 289 -11.43 1.79 -15.45
C LEU A 289 -10.16 1.01 -15.08
N PHE A 290 -9.06 1.71 -14.81
CA PHE A 290 -7.81 1.07 -14.37
C PHE A 290 -7.94 0.37 -13.02
N VAL A 291 -8.78 0.87 -12.11
CA VAL A 291 -9.06 0.21 -10.82
C VAL A 291 -9.81 -1.11 -11.06
N ILE A 292 -10.79 -1.10 -11.95
CA ILE A 292 -11.51 -2.31 -12.36
C ILE A 292 -10.55 -3.30 -13.03
N ALA A 293 -9.70 -2.81 -13.93
CA ALA A 293 -8.71 -3.64 -14.61
C ALA A 293 -7.69 -4.22 -13.62
N LEU A 294 -7.26 -3.46 -12.61
CA LEU A 294 -6.38 -3.96 -11.54
C LEU A 294 -7.06 -5.07 -10.75
N LEU A 295 -8.31 -4.86 -10.33
CA LEU A 295 -9.07 -5.85 -9.58
C LEU A 295 -9.27 -7.12 -10.42
N ALA A 296 -9.70 -6.98 -11.67
CA ALA A 296 -9.87 -8.09 -12.60
C ALA A 296 -8.56 -8.83 -12.87
N ALA A 297 -7.49 -8.12 -13.20
CA ALA A 297 -6.17 -8.71 -13.42
C ALA A 297 -5.66 -9.41 -12.16
N ALA A 298 -5.82 -8.78 -10.99
CA ALA A 298 -5.43 -9.37 -9.71
C ALA A 298 -6.27 -10.61 -9.35
N LEU A 299 -7.55 -10.68 -9.72
CA LEU A 299 -8.42 -11.84 -9.50
C LEU A 299 -8.22 -12.95 -10.54
N LEU A 300 -7.98 -12.62 -11.80
CA LEU A 300 -7.84 -13.58 -12.91
C LEU A 300 -6.42 -14.13 -13.04
N ALA A 301 -5.43 -13.35 -12.67
CA ALA A 301 -4.05 -13.79 -12.74
C ALA A 301 -3.80 -14.96 -11.78
N GLY A 302 -3.33 -16.08 -12.32
CA GLY A 302 -3.04 -17.29 -11.58
C GLY A 302 -1.91 -17.13 -10.53
N PRO A 303 -1.60 -18.15 -9.75
CA PRO A 303 -0.61 -18.10 -8.64
C PRO A 303 0.84 -17.76 -9.08
N GLY A 304 1.12 -17.62 -10.36
CA GLY A 304 2.45 -17.39 -10.94
C GLY A 304 2.83 -15.93 -11.23
N ILE A 305 2.12 -14.91 -10.69
CA ILE A 305 2.43 -13.49 -10.98
C ILE A 305 3.80 -13.09 -10.43
N THR A 306 4.17 -13.60 -9.28
CA THR A 306 5.50 -13.43 -8.70
C THR A 306 6.38 -14.57 -9.18
N GLY A 307 6.97 -14.42 -10.36
CA GLY A 307 7.68 -15.45 -11.11
C GLY A 307 9.00 -15.96 -10.54
N GLY A 308 9.10 -16.16 -9.25
CA GLY A 308 10.11 -16.96 -8.60
C GLY A 308 9.41 -18.09 -7.87
N ARG A 309 9.93 -19.33 -7.95
CA ARG A 309 9.76 -20.29 -6.87
C ARG A 309 10.18 -19.54 -5.61
N ALA A 310 9.19 -18.98 -4.87
CA ALA A 310 9.47 -18.57 -3.51
C ALA A 310 10.05 -19.82 -2.84
N PRO A 311 11.25 -19.80 -2.29
CA PRO A 311 11.67 -20.88 -1.42
C PRO A 311 10.56 -20.99 -0.38
N ASP A 312 10.03 -22.20 -0.20
CA ASP A 312 9.10 -22.51 0.87
C ASP A 312 9.78 -22.06 2.17
N GLY A 313 9.36 -20.94 2.73
CA GLY A 313 9.98 -20.36 3.91
C GLY A 313 10.29 -18.86 3.85
N GLY A 314 9.53 -18.06 3.10
CA GLY A 314 9.57 -16.60 3.28
C GLY A 314 9.27 -16.29 4.74
N ALA A 315 10.28 -15.77 5.47
CA ALA A 315 10.13 -15.42 6.88
C ALA A 315 8.93 -14.47 7.03
N PRO A 316 7.99 -14.74 7.94
CA PRO A 316 6.91 -13.82 8.24
C PRO A 316 7.49 -12.48 8.70
N LEU A 317 6.77 -11.36 8.48
CA LEU A 317 7.14 -9.99 8.89
C LEU A 317 7.62 -9.88 10.37
N THR A 318 7.43 -10.93 11.14
CA THR A 318 7.62 -10.98 12.59
C THR A 318 8.42 -12.20 13.05
N SER A 319 9.25 -12.82 12.18
CA SER A 319 10.03 -13.97 12.62
C SER A 319 11.05 -13.56 13.69
N ARG A 320 10.64 -13.64 14.94
CA ARG A 320 11.56 -14.04 15.98
C ARG A 320 12.08 -15.40 15.54
N SER A 321 13.36 -15.46 15.19
CA SER A 321 14.06 -16.71 15.03
C SER A 321 13.90 -17.51 16.32
N HIS A 322 12.86 -18.32 16.43
CA HIS A 322 12.80 -19.38 17.40
C HIS A 322 13.81 -20.42 16.89
N ARG A 323 15.07 -20.26 17.32
CA ARG A 323 16.04 -21.35 17.25
C ARG A 323 15.38 -22.53 17.97
N PRO A 324 15.30 -23.71 17.35
CA PRO A 324 14.95 -24.92 18.04
C PRO A 324 16.14 -25.31 18.94
N GLY A 325 16.29 -24.59 20.04
CA GLY A 325 17.11 -25.00 21.15
C GLY A 325 16.33 -26.00 21.99
N GLY A 326 16.61 -27.28 21.81
CA GLY A 326 16.13 -28.31 22.72
C GLY A 326 16.50 -27.97 24.18
N GLY A 327 15.49 -27.83 25.02
CA GLY A 327 15.66 -27.58 26.44
C GLY A 327 14.29 -27.67 27.11
N ARG A 328 13.94 -28.89 27.60
CA ARG A 328 12.91 -29.06 28.63
C ARG A 328 13.35 -28.23 29.84
N GLY A 329 12.64 -27.12 30.06
CA GLY A 329 12.78 -26.28 31.23
C GLY A 329 11.52 -25.46 31.41
N GLY A 330 10.59 -25.94 32.22
CA GLY A 330 9.43 -25.16 32.69
C GLY A 330 9.92 -23.95 33.48
N GLY A 331 9.88 -22.77 32.84
CA GLY A 331 10.19 -21.46 33.42
C GLY A 331 8.99 -20.54 33.38
N ARG A 332 8.18 -20.53 34.41
CA ARG A 332 7.29 -19.40 34.78
C ARG A 332 8.19 -18.18 35.05
N GLY A 333 8.41 -17.30 34.02
CA GLY A 333 9.24 -16.12 34.26
C GLY A 333 9.37 -15.19 33.08
N GLY A 334 8.27 -14.66 32.53
CA GLY A 334 8.30 -13.67 31.46
C GLY A 334 7.14 -12.68 31.47
N GLY A 335 6.32 -12.69 32.51
CA GLY A 335 5.09 -11.88 32.59
C GLY A 335 5.23 -10.46 33.14
N GLY A 336 6.40 -10.06 33.63
CA GLY A 336 6.53 -8.81 34.40
C GLY A 336 6.78 -7.52 33.60
N GLY A 337 7.37 -7.61 32.41
CA GLY A 337 7.73 -6.41 31.63
C GLY A 337 6.61 -5.89 30.72
N GLY A 338 5.89 -6.82 30.07
CA GLY A 338 4.79 -6.48 29.17
C GLY A 338 3.53 -5.96 29.87
N GLY A 339 3.29 -6.37 31.13
CA GLY A 339 2.18 -5.85 31.92
C GLY A 339 2.37 -4.41 32.40
N ARG A 340 3.58 -4.03 32.71
CA ARG A 340 3.90 -2.66 33.15
C ARG A 340 3.78 -1.66 31.99
N SER A 341 4.27 -1.98 30.79
CA SER A 341 4.15 -1.12 29.64
C SER A 341 2.70 -0.98 29.19
N ALA A 342 1.91 -2.07 29.20
CA ALA A 342 0.48 -2.03 28.91
C ALA A 342 -0.28 -1.15 29.92
N GLY A 343 0.01 -1.30 31.20
CA GLY A 343 -0.57 -0.48 32.27
C GLY A 343 -0.23 1.02 32.10
N ALA A 344 1.02 1.34 31.75
CA ALA A 344 1.44 2.71 31.49
C ALA A 344 0.70 3.33 30.29
N VAL A 345 0.58 2.60 29.18
CA VAL A 345 -0.16 3.05 28.00
C VAL A 345 -1.64 3.27 28.35
N CYS A 346 -2.28 2.32 29.03
CA CYS A 346 -3.66 2.47 29.47
C CYS A 346 -3.85 3.68 30.38
N LEU A 347 -2.92 3.91 31.31
CA LEU A 347 -2.97 5.06 32.22
C LEU A 347 -2.84 6.37 31.47
N VAL A 348 -1.89 6.47 30.54
CA VAL A 348 -1.71 7.65 29.69
C VAL A 348 -2.98 7.95 28.90
N LEU A 349 -3.55 6.96 28.22
CA LEU A 349 -4.80 7.12 27.46
C LEU A 349 -5.97 7.53 28.35
N LEU A 350 -6.07 7.00 29.58
CA LEU A 350 -7.13 7.34 30.52
C LEU A 350 -6.98 8.79 31.03
N LEU A 351 -5.76 9.26 31.24
CA LEU A 351 -5.48 10.61 31.75
C LEU A 351 -5.53 11.69 30.66
N LEU A 352 -5.37 11.32 29.40
CA LEU A 352 -5.28 12.22 28.25
C LEU A 352 -6.46 13.22 28.16
N PRO A 353 -7.76 12.82 28.32
CA PRO A 353 -8.89 13.74 28.22
C PRO A 353 -8.96 14.77 29.36
N PHE A 354 -8.25 14.55 30.47
CA PHE A 354 -8.18 15.50 31.58
C PHE A 354 -7.10 16.57 31.35
N GLY A 355 -6.04 16.27 30.56
CA GLY A 355 -4.97 17.19 30.21
C GLY A 355 -5.27 18.07 29.00
N PHE A 356 -6.11 17.61 28.06
CA PHE A 356 -6.40 18.31 26.81
C PHE A 356 -7.77 19.00 26.84
N ARG A 357 -7.86 20.11 26.05
CA ARG A 357 -9.11 20.90 25.90
C ARG A 357 -9.25 21.39 24.46
N GLY A 358 -10.49 21.66 24.05
CA GLY A 358 -10.76 22.24 22.72
C GLY A 358 -10.32 21.35 21.56
N ASN A 359 -9.55 21.89 20.64
CA ASN A 359 -9.11 21.16 19.44
C ASN A 359 -8.19 19.98 19.73
N ASP A 360 -7.36 20.06 20.76
CA ASP A 360 -6.45 18.97 21.13
C ASP A 360 -7.24 17.74 21.62
N LEU A 361 -8.31 17.99 22.38
CA LEU A 361 -9.21 16.92 22.82
C LEU A 361 -9.96 16.29 21.63
N ARG A 362 -10.40 17.09 20.65
CA ARG A 362 -11.05 16.59 19.42
C ARG A 362 -10.09 15.74 18.59
N SER A 363 -8.83 16.14 18.47
CA SER A 363 -7.82 15.31 17.82
C SER A 363 -7.59 14.01 18.60
N ALA A 364 -7.58 14.08 19.93
CA ALA A 364 -7.38 12.92 20.78
C ALA A 364 -8.51 11.88 20.66
N LEU A 365 -9.75 12.29 20.34
CA LEU A 365 -10.86 11.37 20.06
C LEU A 365 -10.54 10.37 18.94
N LEU A 366 -9.75 10.78 17.96
CA LEU A 366 -9.39 9.89 16.84
C LEU A 366 -8.44 8.76 17.26
N VAL A 367 -7.74 8.87 18.41
CA VAL A 367 -6.75 7.87 18.83
C VAL A 367 -7.37 6.52 19.13
N PRO A 368 -8.41 6.37 20.01
CA PRO A 368 -9.02 5.08 20.28
C PRO A 368 -9.72 4.49 19.06
N ALA A 369 -10.40 5.31 18.27
CA ALA A 369 -11.09 4.90 17.06
C ALA A 369 -10.11 4.38 16.00
N LEU A 370 -9.04 5.12 15.71
CA LEU A 370 -7.98 4.68 14.80
C LEU A 370 -7.25 3.44 15.34
N ALA A 371 -7.02 3.34 16.65
CA ALA A 371 -6.39 2.17 17.25
C ALA A 371 -7.20 0.88 17.00
N LEU A 372 -8.53 0.94 16.96
CA LEU A 372 -9.38 -0.21 16.56
C LEU A 372 -9.19 -0.57 15.08
N VAL A 373 -9.10 0.42 14.19
CA VAL A 373 -8.78 0.18 12.77
C VAL A 373 -7.40 -0.48 12.65
N LEU A 374 -6.38 0.04 13.35
CA LEU A 374 -5.04 -0.52 13.32
C LEU A 374 -4.96 -1.92 13.96
N LEU A 375 -5.79 -2.18 14.98
CA LEU A 375 -5.91 -3.50 15.59
C LEU A 375 -6.45 -4.53 14.59
N SER A 376 -7.31 -4.11 13.64
CA SER A 376 -7.76 -4.97 12.54
C SER A 376 -6.59 -5.42 11.64
N VAL A 377 -5.63 -4.52 11.37
CA VAL A 377 -4.40 -4.84 10.63
C VAL A 377 -3.57 -5.87 11.40
N VAL A 378 -3.44 -5.73 12.72
CA VAL A 378 -2.72 -6.70 13.58
C VAL A 378 -3.35 -8.08 13.50
N VAL A 379 -4.68 -8.18 13.53
CA VAL A 379 -5.38 -9.47 13.43
C VAL A 379 -5.13 -10.15 12.10
N VAL A 380 -5.29 -9.43 10.98
CA VAL A 380 -5.16 -10.00 9.64
C VAL A 380 -3.70 -10.26 9.29
N THR A 381 -2.82 -9.26 9.51
CA THR A 381 -1.43 -9.33 9.08
C THR A 381 -0.52 -9.93 10.16
N GLY A 382 -0.66 -9.49 11.39
CA GLY A 382 0.21 -9.92 12.48
C GLY A 382 -0.07 -11.36 12.90
N TYR A 383 -1.31 -11.69 13.20
CA TYR A 383 -1.68 -13.03 13.66
C TYR A 383 -2.00 -13.98 12.52
N GLY A 384 -2.71 -13.49 11.49
CA GLY A 384 -3.10 -14.28 10.32
C GLY A 384 -1.99 -14.46 9.28
N GLY A 385 -0.91 -13.68 9.34
CA GLY A 385 0.17 -13.70 8.34
C GLY A 385 -0.25 -13.26 6.93
N GLN A 386 -1.43 -12.62 6.80
CA GLN A 386 -2.00 -12.21 5.52
C GLN A 386 -1.82 -10.71 5.32
N THR A 387 -0.99 -10.29 4.36
CA THR A 387 -0.84 -8.86 4.04
C THR A 387 -2.13 -8.29 3.47
N SER A 388 -2.78 -7.40 4.22
CA SER A 388 -4.01 -6.71 3.80
C SER A 388 -3.82 -5.21 3.82
N LEU A 389 -4.01 -4.57 2.67
CA LEU A 389 -3.97 -3.12 2.48
C LEU A 389 -5.37 -2.49 2.32
N GLY A 390 -6.43 -3.28 2.47
CA GLY A 390 -7.82 -2.85 2.28
C GLY A 390 -8.55 -2.38 3.55
N GLN A 391 -7.88 -2.26 4.69
CA GLN A 391 -8.55 -1.98 5.98
C GLN A 391 -9.22 -0.60 6.01
N ALA A 392 -8.66 0.41 5.32
CA ALA A 392 -9.29 1.72 5.17
C ALA A 392 -10.66 1.64 4.47
N GLY A 393 -10.81 0.72 3.50
CA GLY A 393 -12.09 0.48 2.85
C GLY A 393 -13.15 -0.04 3.81
N TYR A 394 -12.82 -0.99 4.69
CA TYR A 394 -13.76 -1.48 5.70
C TYR A 394 -14.09 -0.43 6.76
N ALA A 395 -13.10 0.36 7.16
CA ALA A 395 -13.32 1.49 8.07
C ALA A 395 -14.29 2.51 7.44
N GLY A 396 -14.06 2.87 6.17
CA GLY A 396 -14.96 3.75 5.42
C GLY A 396 -16.37 3.20 5.26
N LEU A 397 -16.53 1.89 5.04
CA LEU A 397 -17.86 1.24 5.00
C LEU A 397 -18.57 1.31 6.36
N GLY A 398 -17.84 1.13 7.45
CA GLY A 398 -18.38 1.28 8.81
C GLY A 398 -18.88 2.70 9.07
N ALA A 399 -18.07 3.71 8.70
CA ALA A 399 -18.43 5.13 8.84
C ALA A 399 -19.63 5.50 7.96
N LEU A 400 -19.57 5.16 6.66
CA LEU A 400 -20.65 5.45 5.70
C LEU A 400 -21.94 4.72 6.07
N GLY A 401 -21.85 3.42 6.40
CA GLY A 401 -23.01 2.63 6.82
C GLY A 401 -23.71 3.22 8.05
N THR A 402 -22.91 3.63 9.05
CA THR A 402 -23.44 4.31 10.25
C THR A 402 -24.13 5.62 9.85
N ALA A 403 -23.52 6.45 9.01
CA ALA A 403 -24.09 7.72 8.56
C ALA A 403 -25.39 7.55 7.77
N LEU A 404 -25.44 6.58 6.84
CA LEU A 404 -26.63 6.29 6.04
C LEU A 404 -27.79 5.76 6.90
N LEU A 405 -27.51 4.90 7.87
CA LEU A 405 -28.52 4.37 8.80
C LEU A 405 -29.05 5.44 9.74
N MET A 406 -28.20 6.35 10.21
CA MET A 406 -28.62 7.47 11.07
C MET A 406 -29.45 8.50 10.30
N SER A 407 -29.11 8.77 9.05
CA SER A 407 -29.83 9.72 8.21
C SER A 407 -31.15 9.18 7.64
N GLY A 408 -31.48 7.88 7.85
CA GLY A 408 -32.67 7.24 7.27
C GLY A 408 -32.65 7.14 5.74
N ARG A 409 -31.47 7.27 5.11
CA ARG A 409 -31.33 7.18 3.65
C ARG A 409 -31.31 5.75 3.11
N VAL A 410 -31.33 4.74 4.00
CA VAL A 410 -31.40 3.34 3.58
C VAL A 410 -32.85 2.98 3.28
N PRO A 411 -33.19 2.57 2.04
CA PRO A 411 -34.56 2.20 1.69
C PRO A 411 -35.13 1.11 2.62
N GLY A 412 -36.32 1.34 3.16
CA GLY A 412 -37.02 0.37 4.01
C GLY A 412 -36.59 0.38 5.50
N LEU A 413 -35.64 1.24 5.90
CA LEU A 413 -35.24 1.40 7.31
C LEU A 413 -35.47 2.85 7.77
N PRO A 414 -36.08 3.06 8.98
CA PRO A 414 -36.17 4.38 9.57
C PRO A 414 -34.79 4.89 9.99
N ALA A 415 -34.67 6.18 10.27
CA ALA A 415 -33.47 6.75 10.88
C ALA A 415 -33.21 6.09 12.24
N LEU A 416 -32.02 5.52 12.41
CA LEU A 416 -31.63 4.81 13.62
C LEU A 416 -30.78 5.69 14.53
N PRO A 417 -30.89 5.53 15.86
CA PRO A 417 -29.93 6.12 16.80
C PRO A 417 -28.50 5.63 16.55
N ALA A 418 -27.50 6.41 16.97
CA ALA A 418 -26.07 6.16 16.64
C ALA A 418 -25.59 4.75 17.03
N VAL A 419 -25.95 4.23 18.21
CA VAL A 419 -25.45 2.92 18.68
C VAL A 419 -25.99 1.76 17.83
N PRO A 420 -27.32 1.59 17.63
CA PRO A 420 -27.81 0.53 16.75
C PRO A 420 -27.39 0.72 15.30
N ALA A 421 -27.26 1.97 14.80
CA ALA A 421 -26.72 2.25 13.46
C ALA A 421 -25.28 1.74 13.31
N LEU A 422 -24.41 2.04 14.28
CA LEU A 422 -23.03 1.57 14.31
C LEU A 422 -22.97 0.03 14.35
N LEU A 423 -23.72 -0.61 15.23
CA LEU A 423 -23.71 -2.08 15.34
C LEU A 423 -24.21 -2.75 14.06
N LEU A 424 -25.27 -2.23 13.45
CA LEU A 424 -25.78 -2.77 12.20
C LEU A 424 -24.81 -2.56 11.03
N ALA A 425 -24.14 -1.39 10.97
CA ALA A 425 -23.10 -1.12 9.98
C ALA A 425 -21.91 -2.08 10.13
N VAL A 426 -21.46 -2.37 11.35
CA VAL A 426 -20.41 -3.36 11.63
C VAL A 426 -20.85 -4.76 11.21
N LEU A 427 -22.07 -5.16 11.59
CA LEU A 427 -22.61 -6.49 11.26
C LEU A 427 -22.80 -6.68 9.75
N ALA A 428 -23.19 -5.63 9.02
CA ALA A 428 -23.29 -5.64 7.57
C ALA A 428 -21.92 -5.65 6.87
N THR A 429 -20.92 -4.97 7.44
CA THR A 429 -19.57 -4.89 6.86
C THR A 429 -18.73 -6.14 7.12
N ALA A 430 -18.89 -6.79 8.28
CA ALA A 430 -18.08 -7.96 8.66
C ALA A 430 -18.10 -9.09 7.61
N PRO A 431 -19.26 -9.53 7.05
CA PRO A 431 -19.30 -10.55 6.01
C PRO A 431 -18.58 -10.17 4.72
N LEU A 432 -18.44 -8.87 4.41
CA LEU A 432 -17.69 -8.41 3.24
C LEU A 432 -16.20 -8.75 3.34
N GLY A 433 -15.70 -9.02 4.54
CA GLY A 433 -14.39 -9.61 4.76
C GLY A 433 -14.18 -10.94 4.01
N LEU A 434 -15.26 -11.68 3.71
CA LEU A 434 -15.19 -12.89 2.90
C LEU A 434 -14.79 -12.61 1.45
N LEU A 435 -15.13 -11.43 0.91
CA LEU A 435 -14.79 -11.05 -0.46
C LEU A 435 -13.26 -10.95 -0.64
N THR A 436 -12.56 -10.37 0.33
CA THR A 436 -11.09 -10.30 0.30
C THR A 436 -10.42 -11.54 0.90
N GLY A 437 -11.11 -12.24 1.79
CA GLY A 437 -10.65 -13.50 2.38
C GLY A 437 -10.59 -14.66 1.39
N ARG A 438 -11.56 -14.76 0.45
CA ARG A 438 -11.55 -15.81 -0.60
C ARG A 438 -10.30 -15.81 -1.47
N PRO A 439 -9.84 -14.68 -2.03
CA PRO A 439 -8.55 -14.63 -2.71
C PRO A 439 -7.37 -15.03 -1.81
N ALA A 440 -7.42 -14.75 -0.50
CA ALA A 440 -6.36 -15.10 0.45
C ALA A 440 -6.14 -16.62 0.60
N ILE A 441 -7.15 -17.44 0.30
CA ILE A 441 -7.02 -18.89 0.31
C ILE A 441 -5.96 -19.37 -0.71
N ARG A 442 -5.96 -18.74 -1.90
CA ARG A 442 -5.10 -19.15 -3.03
C ARG A 442 -3.90 -18.22 -3.25
N ARG A 443 -3.85 -17.06 -2.63
CA ARG A 443 -2.83 -16.02 -2.86
C ARG A 443 -2.16 -15.64 -1.57
N ARG A 444 -0.87 -15.29 -1.66
CA ARG A 444 -0.05 -14.92 -0.51
C ARG A 444 0.79 -13.67 -0.83
N GLY A 445 1.24 -13.00 0.21
CA GLY A 445 2.18 -11.89 0.10
C GLY A 445 1.69 -10.76 -0.82
N LEU A 446 2.53 -10.36 -1.77
CA LEU A 446 2.28 -9.24 -2.65
C LEU A 446 0.99 -9.36 -3.48
N ALA A 447 0.69 -10.56 -4.01
CA ALA A 447 -0.51 -10.75 -4.83
C ALA A 447 -1.80 -10.53 -4.02
N LEU A 448 -1.81 -10.95 -2.75
CA LEU A 448 -2.94 -10.70 -1.85
C LEU A 448 -3.03 -9.21 -1.47
N ALA A 449 -1.89 -8.58 -1.16
CA ALA A 449 -1.83 -7.16 -0.84
C ALA A 449 -2.41 -6.31 -1.97
N LEU A 450 -2.08 -6.63 -3.24
CA LEU A 450 -2.62 -5.93 -4.41
C LEU A 450 -4.13 -6.12 -4.57
N VAL A 451 -4.67 -7.32 -4.33
CA VAL A 451 -6.12 -7.57 -4.38
C VAL A 451 -6.85 -6.77 -3.32
N THR A 452 -6.35 -6.77 -2.09
CA THR A 452 -6.98 -6.03 -0.98
C THR A 452 -6.85 -4.53 -1.14
N PHE A 453 -5.75 -4.04 -1.72
CA PHE A 453 -5.57 -2.64 -2.06
C PHE A 453 -6.52 -2.21 -3.19
N ALA A 454 -6.62 -3.00 -4.26
CA ALA A 454 -7.57 -2.74 -5.34
C ALA A 454 -9.03 -2.72 -4.84
N PHE A 455 -9.37 -3.63 -3.91
CA PHE A 455 -10.69 -3.63 -3.27
C PHE A 455 -10.93 -2.34 -2.47
N GLY A 456 -9.98 -1.91 -1.63
CA GLY A 456 -10.07 -0.65 -0.88
C GLY A 456 -10.21 0.56 -1.80
N THR A 457 -9.46 0.59 -2.91
CA THR A 457 -9.56 1.66 -3.91
C THR A 457 -10.90 1.63 -4.64
N ALA A 458 -11.40 0.45 -4.99
CA ALA A 458 -12.72 0.31 -5.59
C ALA A 458 -13.81 0.87 -4.66
N LEU A 459 -13.77 0.57 -3.37
CA LEU A 459 -14.69 1.15 -2.38
C LEU A 459 -14.58 2.68 -2.33
N SER A 460 -13.35 3.22 -2.28
CA SER A 460 -13.13 4.66 -2.27
C SER A 460 -13.73 5.33 -3.49
N ARG A 461 -13.53 4.79 -4.70
CA ARG A 461 -13.95 5.39 -5.96
C ARG A 461 -15.42 5.13 -6.32
N PHE A 462 -15.93 3.93 -6.05
CA PHE A 462 -17.28 3.52 -6.47
C PHE A 462 -18.34 3.65 -5.37
N VAL A 463 -17.93 3.82 -4.11
CA VAL A 463 -18.85 3.89 -2.97
C VAL A 463 -18.73 5.24 -2.27
N PHE A 464 -17.52 5.64 -1.83
CA PHE A 464 -17.36 6.81 -0.96
C PHE A 464 -17.43 8.15 -1.71
N GLN A 465 -17.10 8.18 -3.00
CA GLN A 465 -17.16 9.39 -3.84
C GLN A 465 -18.49 9.56 -4.57
N GLN A 466 -19.48 8.72 -4.31
CA GLN A 466 -20.80 8.85 -4.90
C GLN A 466 -21.61 9.99 -4.27
N PRO A 467 -22.53 10.61 -5.00
CA PRO A 467 -23.33 11.73 -4.50
C PRO A 467 -24.07 11.43 -3.19
N TYR A 468 -24.59 10.22 -3.01
CA TYR A 468 -25.28 9.82 -1.77
C TYR A 468 -24.35 9.81 -0.55
N ALA A 469 -23.05 9.65 -0.75
CA ALA A 469 -22.04 9.63 0.32
C ALA A 469 -21.43 11.03 0.57
N THR A 470 -21.33 11.88 -0.48
CA THR A 470 -20.68 13.19 -0.39
C THR A 470 -21.63 14.33 -0.02
N THR A 471 -22.95 14.13 -0.07
CA THR A 471 -23.96 15.16 0.22
C THR A 471 -24.24 15.28 1.71
N GLY A 472 -23.30 15.86 2.48
CA GLY A 472 -23.55 16.37 3.83
C GLY A 472 -24.14 15.33 4.81
N LEU A 473 -23.51 14.15 4.96
CA LEU A 473 -23.91 13.17 5.95
C LEU A 473 -23.37 13.58 7.32
N THR A 474 -24.27 14.01 8.23
CA THR A 474 -23.93 14.29 9.63
C THR A 474 -24.10 13.03 10.47
N LEU A 475 -23.23 12.85 11.46
CA LEU A 475 -23.29 11.78 12.45
C LEU A 475 -23.43 12.41 13.84
N ASP A 476 -24.64 12.48 14.35
CA ASP A 476 -24.89 13.00 15.68
C ASP A 476 -24.54 11.96 16.74
N ARG A 477 -23.80 12.37 17.77
CA ARG A 477 -23.45 11.49 18.88
C ARG A 477 -24.70 11.18 19.72
N PRO A 478 -24.72 10.04 20.45
CA PRO A 478 -25.80 9.77 21.40
C PRO A 478 -25.88 10.90 22.43
N ALA A 479 -27.09 11.31 22.82
CA ALA A 479 -27.30 12.43 23.74
C ALA A 479 -26.53 12.29 25.07
N LEU A 480 -26.40 11.05 25.59
CA LEU A 480 -25.60 10.76 26.78
C LEU A 480 -24.10 10.91 26.59
N LEU A 481 -23.62 10.88 25.35
CA LEU A 481 -22.20 10.91 24.95
C LEU A 481 -21.87 12.12 24.07
N ASP A 482 -22.70 13.17 24.07
CA ASP A 482 -22.49 14.34 23.22
C ASP A 482 -21.24 15.14 23.62
N GLY A 483 -20.87 15.14 24.91
CA GLY A 483 -19.66 15.75 25.41
C GLY A 483 -18.40 15.01 24.96
N ASP A 484 -17.37 15.75 24.48
CA ASP A 484 -16.13 15.18 23.95
C ASP A 484 -15.44 14.22 24.94
N ARG A 485 -15.46 14.52 26.25
CA ARG A 485 -14.86 13.64 27.28
C ARG A 485 -15.64 12.36 27.47
N ALA A 486 -16.97 12.44 27.51
CA ALA A 486 -17.82 11.26 27.66
C ALA A 486 -17.70 10.34 26.46
N PHE A 487 -17.66 10.92 25.25
CA PHE A 487 -17.46 10.17 24.01
C PHE A 487 -16.08 9.49 23.99
N TYR A 488 -15.00 10.20 24.36
CA TYR A 488 -13.65 9.63 24.44
C TYR A 488 -13.60 8.41 25.38
N LEU A 489 -14.23 8.51 26.57
CA LEU A 489 -14.25 7.39 27.51
C LEU A 489 -15.04 6.19 26.96
N ALA A 490 -16.12 6.43 26.23
CA ALA A 490 -16.86 5.36 25.54
C ALA A 490 -16.02 4.70 24.44
N GLU A 491 -15.29 5.47 23.64
CA GLU A 491 -14.35 4.95 22.64
C GLU A 491 -13.21 4.14 23.30
N LEU A 492 -12.69 4.64 24.42
CA LEU A 492 -11.64 3.95 25.18
C LEU A 492 -12.14 2.61 25.76
N LEU A 493 -13.40 2.57 26.23
CA LEU A 493 -14.05 1.34 26.67
C LEU A 493 -14.17 0.34 25.51
N LEU A 494 -14.63 0.79 24.33
CA LEU A 494 -14.75 -0.06 23.14
C LEU A 494 -13.37 -0.54 22.65
N LEU A 495 -12.34 0.30 22.69
CA LEU A 495 -10.97 -0.11 22.42
C LEU A 495 -10.50 -1.17 23.42
N GLY A 496 -10.77 -0.98 24.71
CA GLY A 496 -10.47 -1.96 25.77
C GLY A 496 -11.14 -3.31 25.51
N LEU A 497 -12.42 -3.31 25.16
CA LEU A 497 -13.15 -4.52 24.77
C LEU A 497 -12.57 -5.17 23.51
N GLY A 498 -12.22 -4.37 22.49
CA GLY A 498 -11.54 -4.84 21.28
C GLY A 498 -10.18 -5.49 21.57
N LEU A 499 -9.37 -4.86 22.41
CA LEU A 499 -8.08 -5.41 22.86
C LEU A 499 -8.25 -6.71 23.64
N LEU A 500 -9.24 -6.79 24.52
CA LEU A 500 -9.57 -8.02 25.27
C LEU A 500 -10.04 -9.13 24.34
N ALA A 501 -10.93 -8.82 23.37
CA ALA A 501 -11.41 -9.79 22.40
C ALA A 501 -10.26 -10.34 21.53
N VAL A 502 -9.40 -9.47 21.02
CA VAL A 502 -8.22 -9.86 20.22
C VAL A 502 -7.21 -10.66 21.06
N ARG A 503 -7.00 -10.28 22.32
CA ARG A 503 -6.16 -11.04 23.25
C ARG A 503 -6.76 -12.43 23.55
N ALA A 504 -8.08 -12.54 23.77
CA ALA A 504 -8.76 -13.81 23.97
C ALA A 504 -8.65 -14.70 22.73
N LEU A 505 -8.86 -14.11 21.52
CA LEU A 505 -8.65 -14.81 20.25
C LEU A 505 -7.21 -15.34 20.15
N HIS A 506 -6.21 -14.51 20.41
CA HIS A 506 -4.78 -14.89 20.29
C HIS A 506 -4.37 -15.96 21.29
N ARG A 507 -4.87 -15.91 22.54
CA ARG A 507 -4.55 -16.91 23.60
C ARG A 507 -5.33 -18.21 23.45
N GLY A 508 -6.45 -18.19 22.73
CA GLY A 508 -7.32 -19.34 22.52
C GLY A 508 -6.73 -20.39 21.56
N ARG A 509 -7.53 -21.42 21.28
CA ARG A 509 -7.20 -22.46 20.30
C ARG A 509 -7.01 -21.87 18.89
N LEU A 510 -7.88 -20.94 18.51
CA LEU A 510 -7.82 -20.24 17.22
C LEU A 510 -6.53 -19.45 17.06
N GLY A 511 -6.05 -18.77 18.10
CA GLY A 511 -4.81 -18.00 18.05
C GLY A 511 -3.58 -18.89 17.84
N ARG A 512 -3.53 -20.05 18.49
CA ARG A 512 -2.46 -21.04 18.27
C ARG A 512 -2.47 -21.58 16.84
N ALA A 513 -3.67 -21.85 16.29
CA ALA A 513 -3.83 -22.30 14.90
C ALA A 513 -3.44 -21.19 13.91
N LEU A 514 -3.81 -19.92 14.15
CA LEU A 514 -3.38 -18.77 13.34
C LEU A 514 -1.86 -18.61 13.35
N THR A 515 -1.22 -18.72 14.52
CA THR A 515 0.26 -18.66 14.64
C THR A 515 0.92 -19.79 13.86
N ALA A 516 0.44 -21.02 14.00
CA ALA A 516 0.97 -22.17 13.25
C ALA A 516 0.83 -21.97 11.73
N MET A 517 -0.33 -21.48 11.27
CA MET A 517 -0.57 -21.15 9.87
C MET A 517 0.37 -20.05 9.38
N ARG A 518 0.58 -18.99 10.17
CA ARG A 518 1.48 -17.87 9.84
C ARG A 518 2.94 -18.36 9.69
N ASP A 519 3.39 -19.15 10.64
CA ASP A 519 4.80 -19.57 10.72
C ASP A 519 5.13 -20.62 9.65
N HIS A 520 4.25 -21.61 9.43
CA HIS A 520 4.44 -22.64 8.40
C HIS A 520 3.12 -23.23 7.93
N GLU A 521 2.54 -22.66 6.86
CA GLU A 521 1.20 -23.02 6.38
C GLU A 521 1.09 -24.50 5.97
N ALA A 522 2.11 -25.05 5.25
CA ALA A 522 2.11 -26.46 4.85
C ALA A 522 2.15 -27.41 6.07
N GLY A 523 2.92 -27.06 7.10
CA GLY A 523 2.94 -27.81 8.35
C GLY A 523 1.64 -27.75 9.13
N ALA A 524 0.96 -26.59 9.13
CA ALA A 524 -0.36 -26.44 9.74
C ALA A 524 -1.41 -27.32 9.04
N VAL A 525 -1.41 -27.35 7.70
CA VAL A 525 -2.28 -28.26 6.91
C VAL A 525 -1.98 -29.72 7.23
N ALA A 526 -0.71 -30.12 7.27
CA ALA A 526 -0.29 -31.48 7.62
C ALA A 526 -0.70 -31.88 9.05
N ALA A 527 -0.80 -30.91 9.98
CA ALA A 527 -1.30 -31.10 11.33
C ALA A 527 -2.84 -31.08 11.44
N GLY A 528 -3.58 -31.03 10.33
CA GLY A 528 -5.04 -31.06 10.29
C GLY A 528 -5.73 -29.71 10.61
N VAL A 529 -5.00 -28.59 10.52
CA VAL A 529 -5.56 -27.25 10.72
C VAL A 529 -6.33 -26.81 9.48
N ASP A 530 -7.58 -26.36 9.65
CA ASP A 530 -8.37 -25.76 8.57
C ASP A 530 -7.85 -24.33 8.24
N VAL A 531 -6.82 -24.28 7.42
CA VAL A 531 -6.18 -23.03 6.98
C VAL A 531 -7.14 -22.13 6.19
N PRO A 532 -7.96 -22.62 5.23
CA PRO A 532 -8.93 -21.80 4.54
C PRO A 532 -9.92 -21.10 5.49
N GLY A 533 -10.52 -21.83 6.42
CA GLY A 533 -11.45 -21.28 7.39
C GLY A 533 -10.81 -20.23 8.31
N LEU A 534 -9.57 -20.47 8.75
CA LEU A 534 -8.83 -19.50 9.57
C LEU A 534 -8.50 -18.21 8.83
N LYS A 535 -8.14 -18.27 7.54
CA LYS A 535 -7.93 -17.09 6.70
C LYS A 535 -9.21 -16.26 6.59
N LEU A 536 -10.33 -16.91 6.28
CA LEU A 536 -11.63 -16.25 6.19
C LEU A 536 -12.03 -15.61 7.52
N LEU A 537 -11.86 -16.32 8.63
CA LEU A 537 -12.14 -15.79 9.97
C LEU A 537 -11.31 -14.53 10.28
N ALA A 538 -10.01 -14.55 9.98
CA ALA A 538 -9.15 -13.39 10.21
C ALA A 538 -9.63 -12.16 9.43
N PHE A 539 -10.06 -12.33 8.17
CA PHE A 539 -10.60 -11.23 7.36
C PHE A 539 -11.95 -10.73 7.87
N VAL A 540 -12.86 -11.61 8.30
CA VAL A 540 -14.16 -11.21 8.85
C VAL A 540 -14.00 -10.44 10.15
N VAL A 541 -13.16 -10.94 11.07
CA VAL A 541 -12.86 -10.25 12.34
C VAL A 541 -12.15 -8.93 12.08
N GLY A 542 -11.20 -8.91 11.13
CA GLY A 542 -10.52 -7.69 10.69
C GLY A 542 -11.49 -6.65 10.12
N ALA A 543 -12.41 -7.07 9.24
CA ALA A 543 -13.43 -6.17 8.67
C ALA A 543 -14.37 -5.61 9.76
N ALA A 544 -14.78 -6.43 10.73
CA ALA A 544 -15.63 -5.98 11.85
C ALA A 544 -14.93 -4.93 12.72
N LEU A 545 -13.66 -5.17 13.10
CA LEU A 545 -12.87 -4.22 13.89
C LEU A 545 -12.61 -2.91 13.13
N ALA A 546 -12.28 -3.00 11.83
CA ALA A 546 -12.07 -1.83 11.00
C ALA A 546 -13.36 -1.02 10.85
N ALA A 547 -14.51 -1.67 10.61
CA ALA A 547 -15.79 -1.01 10.50
C ALA A 547 -16.21 -0.33 11.83
N LEU A 548 -15.97 -0.98 12.97
CA LEU A 548 -16.22 -0.40 14.29
C LEU A 548 -15.37 0.86 14.49
N GLY A 549 -14.06 0.77 14.27
CA GLY A 549 -13.15 1.91 14.38
C GLY A 549 -13.51 3.04 13.42
N GLY A 550 -13.84 2.70 12.16
CA GLY A 550 -14.26 3.69 11.16
C GLY A 550 -15.57 4.39 11.51
N GLY A 551 -16.58 3.66 12.00
CA GLY A 551 -17.83 4.24 12.48
C GLY A 551 -17.62 5.19 13.65
N LEU A 552 -16.73 4.85 14.59
CA LEU A 552 -16.33 5.72 15.69
C LEU A 552 -15.60 6.97 15.19
N MET A 553 -14.67 6.84 14.21
CA MET A 553 -14.03 7.99 13.58
C MET A 553 -15.05 8.95 12.97
N GLY A 554 -16.08 8.42 12.29
CA GLY A 554 -17.18 9.23 11.75
C GLY A 554 -17.97 9.96 12.84
N LEU A 555 -18.32 9.28 13.94
CA LEU A 555 -19.01 9.87 15.10
C LEU A 555 -18.11 10.90 15.83
N ALA A 556 -16.80 10.65 15.93
CA ALA A 556 -15.84 11.61 16.49
C ALA A 556 -15.78 12.90 15.67
N GLY A 557 -15.73 12.79 14.34
CA GLY A 557 -15.75 13.91 13.40
C GLY A 557 -17.11 14.53 13.15
N ARG A 558 -18.20 13.92 13.64
CA ARG A 558 -19.60 14.32 13.41
C ARG A 558 -20.00 14.41 11.94
N ALA A 559 -19.22 13.83 11.04
CA ALA A 559 -19.49 13.82 9.60
C ALA A 559 -18.81 12.61 8.94
N PHE A 560 -19.37 12.18 7.81
CA PHE A 560 -18.66 11.26 6.94
C PHE A 560 -17.74 12.06 5.99
N ASP A 561 -16.45 11.81 6.05
CA ASP A 561 -15.46 12.36 5.13
C ASP A 561 -14.78 11.22 4.36
N ALA A 562 -15.02 11.16 3.05
CA ALA A 562 -14.43 10.16 2.16
C ALA A 562 -12.90 10.23 2.12
N ALA A 563 -12.31 11.44 2.28
CA ALA A 563 -10.86 11.64 2.25
C ALA A 563 -10.16 11.03 3.47
N SER A 564 -10.86 10.88 4.59
CA SER A 564 -10.33 10.21 5.79
C SER A 564 -10.10 8.71 5.59
N PHE A 565 -10.80 8.09 4.63
CA PHE A 565 -10.69 6.66 4.32
C PHE A 565 -10.05 6.41 2.94
N ASP A 566 -9.25 7.36 2.46
CA ASP A 566 -8.50 7.20 1.21
C ASP A 566 -7.52 6.01 1.29
N PRO A 567 -7.38 5.21 0.22
CA PRO A 567 -6.44 4.09 0.17
C PRO A 567 -5.00 4.45 0.51
N VAL A 568 -4.55 5.67 0.18
CA VAL A 568 -3.19 6.15 0.52
C VAL A 568 -3.01 6.26 2.04
N ARG A 569 -4.03 6.76 2.76
CA ARG A 569 -4.01 6.75 4.23
C ARG A 569 -3.98 5.33 4.78
N GLY A 570 -4.68 4.40 4.12
CA GLY A 570 -4.60 2.97 4.46
C GLY A 570 -3.18 2.39 4.37
N LEU A 571 -2.39 2.82 3.38
CA LEU A 571 -0.98 2.45 3.27
C LEU A 571 -0.14 3.03 4.42
N LEU A 572 -0.38 4.29 4.80
CA LEU A 572 0.26 4.92 5.96
C LEU A 572 -0.09 4.16 7.26
N TRP A 573 -1.34 3.80 7.46
CA TRP A 573 -1.80 3.03 8.62
C TRP A 573 -1.12 1.66 8.69
N PHE A 574 -1.05 0.96 7.57
CA PHE A 574 -0.34 -0.32 7.49
C PHE A 574 1.14 -0.17 7.84
N ALA A 575 1.82 0.83 7.27
CA ALA A 575 3.23 1.11 7.54
C ALA A 575 3.45 1.42 9.03
N ALA A 576 2.58 2.24 9.64
CA ALA A 576 2.66 2.59 11.06
C ALA A 576 2.52 1.36 11.98
N VAL A 577 1.59 0.45 11.68
CA VAL A 577 1.43 -0.81 12.44
C VAL A 577 2.67 -1.68 12.33
N VAL A 578 3.24 -1.81 11.13
CA VAL A 578 4.44 -2.63 10.93
C VAL A 578 5.64 -2.04 11.68
N VAL A 579 5.79 -0.72 11.65
CA VAL A 579 6.83 0.01 12.40
C VAL A 579 6.67 -0.17 13.91
N ALA A 580 5.46 -0.05 14.42
CA ALA A 580 5.18 -0.21 15.84
C ALA A 580 5.30 -1.68 16.31
N GLY A 581 5.14 -2.63 15.41
CA GLY A 581 5.18 -4.07 15.66
C GLY A 581 3.86 -4.75 15.26
N ALA A 582 3.84 -5.36 14.07
CA ALA A 582 2.63 -5.92 13.46
C ALA A 582 1.97 -7.04 14.28
N ASP A 583 2.68 -7.71 15.16
CA ASP A 583 2.20 -8.80 16.03
C ASP A 583 1.78 -8.32 17.44
N SER A 584 1.88 -7.02 17.71
CA SER A 584 1.57 -6.44 19.01
C SER A 584 0.26 -5.64 18.98
N ALA A 585 -0.74 -6.07 19.75
CA ALA A 585 -1.97 -5.28 19.92
C ALA A 585 -1.70 -3.89 20.55
N LEU A 586 -0.68 -3.77 21.42
CA LEU A 586 -0.19 -2.49 21.91
C LEU A 586 0.52 -1.67 20.83
N GLY A 587 1.15 -2.33 19.87
CA GLY A 587 1.72 -1.68 18.70
C GLY A 587 0.68 -0.90 17.90
N ALA A 588 -0.53 -1.43 17.75
CA ALA A 588 -1.63 -0.71 17.09
C ALA A 588 -2.01 0.58 17.84
N VAL A 589 -2.09 0.53 19.16
CA VAL A 589 -2.39 1.71 20.00
C VAL A 589 -1.26 2.75 19.90
N LEU A 590 -0.01 2.31 19.99
CA LEU A 590 1.16 3.19 19.84
C LEU A 590 1.21 3.82 18.44
N ALA A 591 0.91 3.06 17.40
CA ALA A 591 0.84 3.57 16.02
C ALA A 591 -0.24 4.64 15.86
N ALA A 592 -1.44 4.42 16.42
CA ALA A 592 -2.51 5.42 16.41
C ALA A 592 -2.12 6.70 17.16
N ALA A 593 -1.56 6.55 18.37
CA ALA A 593 -1.08 7.67 19.15
C ALA A 593 0.05 8.44 18.47
N LEU A 594 0.98 7.74 17.79
CA LEU A 594 2.06 8.34 17.02
C LEU A 594 1.53 9.16 15.84
N LEU A 595 0.62 8.56 15.05
CA LEU A 595 0.04 9.23 13.88
C LEU A 595 -0.73 10.49 14.28
N ILE A 596 -1.68 10.34 15.18
CA ILE A 596 -2.53 11.47 15.60
C ILE A 596 -1.74 12.49 16.43
N GLY A 597 -0.87 12.04 17.32
CA GLY A 597 -0.07 12.92 18.17
C GLY A 597 0.93 13.77 17.39
N LEU A 598 1.57 13.19 16.36
CA LEU A 598 2.47 13.97 15.50
C LEU A 598 1.68 14.95 14.63
N ASP A 599 0.53 14.55 14.07
CA ASP A 599 -0.28 15.45 13.24
C ASP A 599 -0.91 16.60 14.06
N ALA A 600 -1.27 16.36 15.33
CA ALA A 600 -1.81 17.38 16.22
C ALA A 600 -0.74 18.32 16.79
N GLY A 601 0.46 17.82 17.06
CA GLY A 601 1.53 18.57 17.75
C GLY A 601 2.56 19.23 16.83
N THR A 602 2.52 18.97 15.52
CA THR A 602 3.53 19.45 14.57
C THR A 602 2.91 19.92 13.25
N VAL A 603 3.76 20.26 12.29
CA VAL A 603 3.34 20.60 10.93
C VAL A 603 2.81 19.33 10.24
N THR A 604 1.72 19.46 9.50
CA THR A 604 1.14 18.35 8.70
C THR A 604 2.20 17.73 7.78
N GLY A 605 2.26 16.38 7.78
CA GLY A 605 3.25 15.61 7.02
C GLY A 605 4.41 15.05 7.84
N VAL A 606 4.66 15.57 9.05
CA VAL A 606 5.73 15.06 9.93
C VAL A 606 5.47 13.59 10.32
N SER A 607 4.23 13.23 10.62
CA SER A 607 3.82 11.86 10.90
C SER A 607 4.15 10.91 9.74
N ALA A 608 3.84 11.31 8.51
CA ALA A 608 4.13 10.54 7.31
C ALA A 608 5.65 10.39 7.08
N VAL A 609 6.43 11.45 7.28
CA VAL A 609 7.91 11.37 7.18
C VAL A 609 8.48 10.45 8.26
N ALA A 610 8.07 10.60 9.51
CA ALA A 610 8.56 9.78 10.61
C ALA A 610 8.24 8.28 10.38
N VAL A 611 6.98 7.97 10.07
CA VAL A 611 6.56 6.60 9.77
C VAL A 611 7.25 6.08 8.51
N GLY A 612 7.37 6.90 7.46
CA GLY A 612 8.02 6.52 6.21
C GLY A 612 9.50 6.18 6.39
N VAL A 613 10.26 7.00 7.15
CA VAL A 613 11.67 6.72 7.48
C VAL A 613 11.80 5.43 8.28
N LEU A 614 10.97 5.25 9.32
CA LEU A 614 11.02 4.05 10.16
C LEU A 614 10.62 2.79 9.37
N ALA A 615 9.61 2.88 8.51
CA ALA A 615 9.20 1.76 7.64
C ALA A 615 10.26 1.43 6.57
N ALA A 616 10.88 2.43 5.96
CA ALA A 616 12.00 2.23 5.04
C ALA A 616 13.22 1.59 5.75
N ALA A 617 13.39 1.88 7.04
CA ALA A 617 14.46 1.32 7.88
C ALA A 617 14.07 0.00 8.58
N ILE A 618 12.91 -0.59 8.30
CA ILE A 618 12.36 -1.76 9.02
C ILE A 618 13.32 -2.95 9.04
N GLY A 619 14.07 -3.14 7.96
CA GLY A 619 15.10 -4.18 7.89
C GLY A 619 16.23 -4.01 8.90
N ARG A 620 16.37 -2.83 9.53
CA ARG A 620 17.36 -2.56 10.60
C ARG A 620 16.78 -2.76 11.99
N LEU A 621 15.46 -2.86 12.12
CA LEU A 621 14.72 -2.96 13.39
C LEU A 621 13.85 -4.24 13.40
N PRO A 622 14.44 -5.43 13.54
CA PRO A 622 13.69 -6.68 13.57
C PRO A 622 12.73 -6.70 14.77
N GLY A 623 11.41 -6.81 14.49
CA GLY A 623 10.35 -6.81 15.51
C GLY A 623 9.73 -5.44 15.81
N GLY A 624 10.12 -4.38 15.09
CA GLY A 624 9.57 -3.02 15.25
C GLY A 624 9.95 -2.33 16.55
N LEU A 625 9.37 -1.15 16.80
CA LEU A 625 9.63 -0.34 18.00
C LEU A 625 9.22 -1.06 19.31
N ALA A 626 8.19 -1.90 19.26
CA ALA A 626 7.73 -2.64 20.43
C ALA A 626 8.74 -3.68 20.95
N ALA A 627 9.72 -4.07 20.13
CA ALA A 627 10.76 -5.02 20.52
C ALA A 627 11.99 -4.37 21.17
N LEU A 628 12.16 -3.05 21.08
CA LEU A 628 13.32 -2.34 21.63
C LEU A 628 13.56 -2.54 23.13
N PRO A 629 12.55 -2.59 24.02
CA PRO A 629 12.75 -2.83 25.44
C PRO A 629 13.27 -4.24 25.75
N THR A 630 12.99 -5.22 24.89
CA THR A 630 13.36 -6.62 25.09
C THR A 630 14.74 -6.95 24.52
N ALA A 631 15.17 -6.25 23.47
CA ALA A 631 16.47 -6.44 22.83
C ALA A 631 17.67 -6.06 23.72
N ARG A 632 17.47 -5.18 24.72
CA ARG A 632 18.52 -4.77 25.68
C ARG A 632 18.79 -5.79 26.80
N ARG A 633 18.00 -6.85 26.91
CA ARG A 633 18.10 -7.81 28.03
C ARG A 633 18.73 -9.15 27.69
N ASP A 634 18.93 -9.46 26.42
CA ASP A 634 19.63 -10.68 26.05
C ASP A 634 21.12 -10.36 25.88
N PRO A 635 22.00 -10.84 26.77
CA PRO A 635 23.43 -10.79 26.52
C PRO A 635 23.71 -11.55 25.21
N PRO A 636 24.76 -11.17 24.45
CA PRO A 636 25.15 -11.94 23.28
C PRO A 636 25.31 -13.40 23.70
N PRO A 637 24.79 -14.37 22.93
CA PRO A 637 24.95 -15.76 23.29
C PRO A 637 26.45 -16.03 23.34
N ASP A 638 26.96 -16.39 24.53
CA ASP A 638 28.30 -16.95 24.67
C ASP A 638 28.38 -18.12 23.69
N LEU A 639 29.15 -17.94 22.64
CA LEU A 639 29.46 -19.02 21.71
C LEU A 639 30.18 -20.08 22.59
N PRO A 640 29.61 -21.27 22.79
CA PRO A 640 30.31 -22.29 23.55
C PRO A 640 31.63 -22.54 22.85
N PRO A 641 32.76 -22.58 23.57
CA PRO A 641 34.04 -22.91 22.99
C PRO A 641 33.87 -24.23 22.25
N GLY A 642 34.17 -24.23 20.96
CA GLY A 642 33.86 -25.29 20.00
C GLY A 642 34.15 -26.70 20.54
N ARG A 643 33.13 -27.35 21.05
CA ARG A 643 33.11 -28.80 21.18
C ARG A 643 32.93 -29.38 19.78
N LEU A 644 34.05 -29.67 19.14
CA LEU A 644 34.08 -30.53 17.97
C LEU A 644 33.35 -31.83 18.36
N THR A 645 32.27 -32.13 17.63
CA THR A 645 31.59 -33.42 17.76
C THR A 645 32.60 -34.54 17.60
N PRO A 646 32.42 -35.71 18.27
CA PRO A 646 33.36 -36.84 18.18
C PRO A 646 33.72 -37.24 16.75
N THR A 647 32.83 -36.99 15.79
CA THR A 647 33.05 -37.21 14.35
C THR A 647 34.09 -36.25 13.76
N GLY A 648 34.12 -34.97 14.17
CA GLY A 648 35.13 -34.02 13.70
C GLY A 648 36.51 -34.26 14.23
N ARG A 649 36.66 -34.89 15.43
CA ARG A 649 37.96 -35.33 15.96
C ARG A 649 38.52 -36.51 15.19
N ARG A 650 37.70 -37.45 14.74
CA ARG A 650 38.15 -38.59 13.93
C ARG A 650 38.63 -38.17 12.53
N LEU A 651 37.98 -37.23 11.89
CA LEU A 651 38.39 -36.70 10.58
C LEU A 651 39.74 -35.95 10.64
N ARG A 652 40.02 -35.17 11.69
CA ARG A 652 41.35 -34.53 11.87
C ARG A 652 42.46 -35.50 12.17
N ALA A 653 42.15 -36.58 12.90
CA ALA A 653 43.13 -37.61 13.20
C ALA A 653 43.54 -38.46 11.97
N THR A 654 42.63 -38.62 11.00
CA THR A 654 42.91 -39.34 9.75
C THR A 654 43.61 -38.46 8.71
N LEU A 655 43.43 -37.15 8.73
CA LEU A 655 44.13 -36.21 7.80
C LEU A 655 45.58 -35.95 8.25
N ASN A 656 45.94 -36.10 9.53
CA ASN A 656 47.30 -35.91 10.02
C ASN A 656 48.16 -37.21 10.00
N ARG A 657 47.67 -38.32 9.42
CA ARG A 657 48.39 -39.58 9.27
C ARG A 657 48.64 -39.96 7.81
N ARG A 658 49.05 -39.03 6.99
CA ARG A 658 49.68 -39.35 5.72
C ARG A 658 51.10 -38.78 5.71
N PRO A 659 52.11 -39.61 5.40
CA PRO A 659 53.52 -39.21 5.36
C PRO A 659 53.80 -38.22 4.23
#